data_8d97a9138c393699c8f9704c60f35154
#
_entry.id   8d97a9138c393699c8f9704c60f35154
#
_cell.length_a   1.000
_cell.length_b   1.000
_cell.length_c   1.000
_cell.angle_alpha   90.00
_cell.angle_beta   90.00
_cell.angle_gamma   90.00
#
_symmetry.space_group_name_H-M   'P 1'
#
loop_
_entity.id
_entity.type
_entity.pdbx_description
1 polymer ?
#
loop_
_entity_poly.entity_id
_entity_poly.type
_entity_poly.pdbx_seq_one_letter_code
_entity_poly.pdbx_strand_id
1 'polypeptide(L)'
;MIYQDFLDAKAVVDAPAGFEPADIPSHLFPYQRDIVDWAIRKGRACIFADCGLGKTPIQLEWARQVADHARLPVLILAPLAVVRQTQREGVKFGVQVTVCRSQDHVRPGVNITNYEMLDAFSAQEFGGVVLDESSILKTYTGKTKREIIASFESTPFKLACTATPAPNDHKELGNHAEFCGVMQSNEMLSRWFSNNTMKAGDYTLKAWARDDFWQWVTSWAVCVSKPSDIGGDDDGFILPPLVLHDEMVRVDHTRAHASGELFVSGQLNATQIWREKRETVNERVARALEIVEANPVEPIVIWCETNQEADLLRAAIPDCVEVRGSDSPEVKAARLTAFTDGDHRVIITKPSIAGFGLNWQHCARTIFVGVTYSFESYYQAVRRCWRFGQARPVQAHIIYAETEGQVIRTIDRKREDHHTMQIEMSAAMKGGLHAMKFARHGEVVEDVARGNGWELRRGDCVTSLRHVADESVGLSVFSPPFKDLYIYSDSIADMGNSGDDDEFYGHFGYLIPELLRVTMPGRLCAVHCKDLPLYKNRDGAAGLYDFPGKLVALFEAHGFTFHSRVTIWKDPVTEMQRTKNHGLLHKNFVARREVVRQGMADYVLVFRKWSPEMPDCQVTHPPVPGDYIGTDPPTSWDSDRDWSIQTWQRYASPVWMDISQTNVLGKSAARDEKDEKHICPLQLDVIERCVWLWSNPGDLVLSPFAGIGSEGYQALKMGRRFWGVELKESYWTQACANLEEAAAPDAQLSLLSIA
;
A
#
# COMPACT_ATOMS: atom_id res chain seq x y z
N MET A 1 27.46 -12.32 -10.17
CA MET A 1 27.27 -11.08 -9.33
C MET A 1 27.62 -11.46 -7.90
N ILE A 2 28.43 -10.67 -7.22
CA ILE A 2 28.76 -10.91 -5.79
C ILE A 2 27.52 -10.54 -4.99
N TYR A 3 27.27 -11.18 -3.85
CA TYR A 3 26.10 -10.93 -3.01
C TYR A 3 25.96 -9.44 -2.62
N GLN A 4 27.08 -8.77 -2.35
CA GLN A 4 27.06 -7.32 -2.04
C GLN A 4 26.58 -6.49 -3.22
N ASP A 5 27.02 -6.80 -4.45
CA ASP A 5 26.55 -6.09 -5.66
C ASP A 5 25.03 -6.25 -5.84
N PHE A 6 24.50 -7.43 -5.47
CA PHE A 6 23.06 -7.68 -5.50
C PHE A 6 22.32 -6.81 -4.45
N LEU A 7 22.83 -6.75 -3.22
CA LEU A 7 22.24 -5.89 -2.17
C LEU A 7 22.32 -4.40 -2.55
N ASP A 8 23.44 -3.96 -3.12
CA ASP A 8 23.60 -2.59 -3.58
C ASP A 8 22.61 -2.23 -4.72
N ALA A 9 22.39 -3.17 -5.65
CA ALA A 9 21.38 -3.02 -6.69
C ALA A 9 19.95 -2.99 -6.12
N LYS A 10 19.67 -3.86 -5.15
CA LYS A 10 18.39 -3.92 -4.43
C LYS A 10 18.12 -2.64 -3.61
N ALA A 11 19.18 -1.93 -3.16
CA ALA A 11 19.05 -0.71 -2.40
C ALA A 11 18.46 0.46 -3.21
N VAL A 12 18.68 0.49 -4.53
CA VAL A 12 18.22 1.60 -5.40
C VAL A 12 16.80 1.33 -5.86
N VAL A 13 15.83 2.06 -5.31
CA VAL A 13 14.40 1.88 -5.66
C VAL A 13 13.98 2.79 -6.81
N ASP A 14 14.56 3.99 -6.91
CA ASP A 14 14.17 4.98 -7.90
C ASP A 14 15.34 5.89 -8.26
N ALA A 15 15.67 5.96 -9.55
CA ALA A 15 16.72 6.81 -10.08
C ALA A 15 16.14 7.92 -10.96
N PRO A 16 16.74 9.12 -11.00
CA PRO A 16 16.35 10.16 -11.93
C PRO A 16 16.48 9.68 -13.38
N ALA A 17 15.44 9.93 -14.18
CA ALA A 17 15.36 9.57 -15.60
C ALA A 17 15.22 10.81 -16.50
N GLY A 18 15.44 12.01 -15.96
CA GLY A 18 15.26 13.28 -16.64
C GLY A 18 16.51 13.78 -17.35
N PHE A 19 16.52 15.08 -17.62
CA PHE A 19 17.59 15.75 -18.36
C PHE A 19 17.87 17.13 -17.74
N GLU A 20 18.96 17.79 -18.18
CA GLU A 20 19.27 19.16 -17.77
C GLU A 20 18.25 20.13 -18.38
N PRO A 21 17.53 20.92 -17.57
CA PRO A 21 16.56 21.88 -18.08
C PRO A 21 17.23 23.00 -18.86
N ALA A 22 16.54 23.50 -19.88
CA ALA A 22 16.88 24.76 -20.51
C ALA A 22 16.48 25.96 -19.61
N ASP A 23 16.76 27.18 -20.05
CA ASP A 23 16.38 28.39 -19.30
C ASP A 23 14.89 28.40 -18.97
N ILE A 24 14.58 28.44 -17.67
CA ILE A 24 13.22 28.51 -17.16
C ILE A 24 12.80 29.98 -17.10
N PRO A 25 11.65 30.36 -17.70
CA PRO A 25 11.25 31.75 -17.84
C PRO A 25 11.13 32.49 -16.51
N SER A 26 11.60 33.73 -16.47
CA SER A 26 11.64 34.60 -15.27
C SER A 26 10.24 35.07 -14.81
N HIS A 27 9.21 34.91 -15.62
CA HIS A 27 7.82 35.24 -15.22
C HIS A 27 7.22 34.21 -14.26
N LEU A 28 7.83 33.03 -14.11
CA LEU A 28 7.50 32.08 -13.06
C LEU A 28 8.08 32.57 -11.73
N PHE A 29 7.32 32.36 -10.65
CA PHE A 29 7.83 32.62 -9.30
C PHE A 29 9.07 31.75 -8.99
N PRO A 30 10.00 32.22 -8.14
CA PRO A 30 11.22 31.46 -7.84
C PRO A 30 10.95 30.00 -7.47
N TYR A 31 10.05 29.74 -6.53
CA TYR A 31 9.70 28.38 -6.12
C TYR A 31 9.10 27.52 -7.26
N GLN A 32 8.38 28.15 -8.22
CA GLN A 32 7.87 27.43 -9.39
C GLN A 32 8.98 27.00 -10.33
N ARG A 33 10.00 27.88 -10.49
CA ARG A 33 11.18 27.55 -11.30
C ARG A 33 11.95 26.39 -10.69
N ASP A 34 12.10 26.39 -9.36
CA ASP A 34 12.78 25.32 -8.64
C ASP A 34 12.03 23.98 -8.79
N ILE A 35 10.68 24.01 -8.73
CA ILE A 35 9.85 22.81 -8.97
C ILE A 35 9.99 22.32 -10.41
N VAL A 36 10.00 23.22 -11.41
CA VAL A 36 10.16 22.83 -12.83
C VAL A 36 11.55 22.24 -13.06
N ASP A 37 12.61 22.86 -12.55
CA ASP A 37 13.98 22.34 -12.62
C ASP A 37 14.08 20.94 -12.05
N TRP A 38 13.58 20.76 -10.83
CA TRP A 38 13.57 19.46 -10.17
C TRP A 38 12.78 18.41 -10.94
N ALA A 39 11.56 18.74 -11.41
CA ALA A 39 10.69 17.79 -12.10
C ALA A 39 11.26 17.36 -13.47
N ILE A 40 11.97 18.25 -14.18
CA ILE A 40 12.63 17.92 -15.44
C ILE A 40 13.83 16.99 -15.18
N ARG A 41 14.67 17.28 -14.18
CA ARG A 41 15.80 16.41 -13.80
C ARG A 41 15.33 15.05 -13.31
N LYS A 42 14.21 15.01 -12.59
CA LYS A 42 13.59 13.76 -12.15
C LYS A 42 13.01 12.96 -13.32
N GLY A 43 12.38 13.60 -14.30
CA GLY A 43 11.80 13.02 -15.51
C GLY A 43 10.45 12.35 -15.30
N ARG A 44 10.25 11.64 -14.20
CA ARG A 44 8.99 11.01 -13.79
C ARG A 44 8.65 11.49 -12.39
N ALA A 45 7.70 12.41 -12.28
CA ALA A 45 7.48 13.17 -11.06
C ALA A 45 6.02 13.44 -10.77
N CYS A 46 5.72 13.73 -9.50
CA CYS A 46 4.43 14.27 -9.09
C CYS A 46 4.60 15.65 -8.46
N ILE A 47 3.60 16.52 -8.65
CA ILE A 47 3.53 17.84 -8.03
C ILE A 47 2.24 17.92 -7.23
N PHE A 48 2.35 17.73 -5.93
CA PHE A 48 1.28 17.85 -4.96
C PHE A 48 1.30 19.27 -4.37
N ALA A 49 0.86 20.21 -5.16
CA ALA A 49 0.81 21.62 -4.80
C ALA A 49 -0.62 22.04 -4.51
N ASP A 50 -0.83 22.77 -3.43
CA ASP A 50 -2.16 23.24 -3.05
C ASP A 50 -2.77 24.17 -4.11
N CYS A 51 -4.08 24.40 -4.00
CA CYS A 51 -4.81 25.26 -4.95
C CYS A 51 -4.28 26.70 -4.90
N GLY A 52 -3.98 27.26 -6.07
CA GLY A 52 -3.48 28.62 -6.19
C GLY A 52 -1.95 28.74 -6.27
N LEU A 53 -1.19 27.66 -6.10
CA LEU A 53 0.27 27.67 -6.22
C LEU A 53 0.79 27.57 -7.66
N GLY A 54 -0.11 27.67 -8.67
CA GLY A 54 0.29 27.75 -10.07
C GLY A 54 0.75 26.43 -10.68
N LYS A 55 0.03 25.33 -10.45
CA LYS A 55 0.28 24.05 -11.14
C LYS A 55 0.29 24.19 -12.65
N THR A 56 -0.65 24.98 -13.23
CA THR A 56 -0.76 25.17 -14.68
C THR A 56 0.50 25.73 -15.33
N PRO A 57 1.10 26.87 -14.91
CA PRO A 57 2.35 27.33 -15.50
C PRO A 57 3.51 26.35 -15.29
N ILE A 58 3.57 25.62 -14.17
CA ILE A 58 4.61 24.62 -13.92
C ILE A 58 4.49 23.47 -14.93
N GLN A 59 3.30 22.90 -15.11
CA GLN A 59 3.10 21.78 -16.04
C GLN A 59 3.24 22.20 -17.52
N LEU A 60 2.88 23.42 -17.87
CA LEU A 60 3.05 23.94 -19.23
C LEU A 60 4.52 24.10 -19.59
N GLU A 61 5.32 24.66 -18.69
CA GLU A 61 6.78 24.81 -18.90
C GLU A 61 7.49 23.46 -18.93
N TRP A 62 7.14 22.55 -18.01
CA TRP A 62 7.63 21.18 -18.04
C TRP A 62 7.30 20.49 -19.37
N ALA A 63 6.05 20.56 -19.80
CA ALA A 63 5.60 19.93 -21.05
C ALA A 63 6.28 20.51 -22.30
N ARG A 64 6.53 21.84 -22.32
CA ARG A 64 7.28 22.49 -23.40
C ARG A 64 8.70 21.97 -23.49
N GLN A 65 9.43 21.95 -22.37
CA GLN A 65 10.82 21.49 -22.36
C GLN A 65 10.96 19.99 -22.68
N VAL A 66 10.02 19.16 -22.19
CA VAL A 66 9.99 17.74 -22.54
C VAL A 66 9.72 17.53 -24.03
N ALA A 67 8.78 18.30 -24.63
CA ALA A 67 8.51 18.20 -26.06
C ALA A 67 9.73 18.60 -26.91
N ASP A 68 10.43 19.64 -26.51
CA ASP A 68 11.65 20.12 -27.18
C ASP A 68 12.81 19.09 -27.05
N HIS A 69 12.99 18.50 -25.87
CA HIS A 69 14.04 17.52 -25.59
C HIS A 69 13.78 16.18 -26.31
N ALA A 70 12.58 15.63 -26.14
CA ALA A 70 12.20 14.33 -26.70
C ALA A 70 11.99 14.42 -28.23
N ARG A 71 11.78 15.59 -28.80
CA ARG A 71 11.36 15.84 -30.20
C ARG A 71 10.10 15.08 -30.58
N LEU A 72 9.23 14.86 -29.60
CA LEU A 72 7.94 14.21 -29.71
C LEU A 72 6.89 15.08 -29.00
N PRO A 73 5.62 15.03 -29.44
CA PRO A 73 4.56 15.77 -28.76
C PRO A 73 4.39 15.32 -27.30
N VAL A 74 3.93 16.22 -26.45
CA VAL A 74 3.51 15.94 -25.07
C VAL A 74 2.00 16.05 -24.98
N LEU A 75 1.35 15.12 -24.28
CA LEU A 75 -0.08 15.10 -24.05
C LEU A 75 -0.42 15.48 -22.62
N ILE A 76 -1.25 16.51 -22.44
CA ILE A 76 -1.87 16.85 -21.15
C ILE A 76 -3.26 16.22 -21.12
N LEU A 77 -3.53 15.38 -20.13
CA LEU A 77 -4.86 14.87 -19.80
C LEU A 77 -5.43 15.70 -18.65
N ALA A 78 -6.59 16.32 -18.86
CA ALA A 78 -7.21 17.22 -17.90
C ALA A 78 -8.73 16.98 -17.80
N PRO A 79 -9.40 17.40 -16.71
CA PRO A 79 -10.85 17.47 -16.69
C PRO A 79 -11.40 18.36 -17.80
N LEU A 80 -12.52 17.99 -18.41
CA LEU A 80 -13.10 18.69 -19.56
C LEU A 80 -13.24 20.22 -19.34
N ALA A 81 -13.62 20.62 -18.13
CA ALA A 81 -13.80 22.03 -17.76
C ALA A 81 -12.51 22.85 -17.81
N VAL A 82 -11.35 22.19 -17.63
CA VAL A 82 -10.03 22.85 -17.52
C VAL A 82 -9.34 23.01 -18.87
N VAL A 83 -9.66 22.17 -19.86
CA VAL A 83 -8.97 22.12 -21.16
C VAL A 83 -8.85 23.50 -21.83
N ARG A 84 -9.96 24.24 -21.92
CA ARG A 84 -9.99 25.57 -22.55
C ARG A 84 -9.24 26.63 -21.72
N GLN A 85 -9.31 26.52 -20.41
CA GLN A 85 -8.58 27.41 -19.51
C GLN A 85 -7.07 27.21 -19.66
N THR A 86 -6.59 25.97 -19.65
CA THR A 86 -5.16 25.65 -19.83
C THR A 86 -4.66 26.15 -21.18
N GLN A 87 -5.47 26.07 -22.24
CA GLN A 87 -5.14 26.66 -23.54
C GLN A 87 -4.98 28.19 -23.47
N ARG A 88 -5.89 28.91 -22.77
CA ARG A 88 -5.78 30.36 -22.57
C ARG A 88 -4.58 30.75 -21.73
N GLU A 89 -4.33 30.01 -20.66
CA GLU A 89 -3.14 30.24 -19.82
C GLU A 89 -1.85 29.97 -20.60
N GLY A 90 -1.83 28.98 -21.49
CA GLY A 90 -0.71 28.73 -22.39
C GLY A 90 -0.33 29.96 -23.21
N VAL A 91 -1.33 30.67 -23.78
CA VAL A 91 -1.10 31.94 -24.51
C VAL A 91 -0.47 32.99 -23.58
N LYS A 92 -0.96 33.11 -22.33
CA LYS A 92 -0.44 34.04 -21.33
C LYS A 92 1.03 33.76 -20.97
N PHE A 93 1.40 32.49 -20.88
CA PHE A 93 2.75 32.04 -20.51
C PHE A 93 3.67 31.77 -21.73
N GLY A 94 3.22 32.08 -22.95
CA GLY A 94 4.04 31.90 -24.16
C GLY A 94 4.19 30.44 -24.60
N VAL A 95 3.34 29.54 -24.13
CA VAL A 95 3.32 28.12 -24.52
C VAL A 95 2.11 27.86 -25.41
N GLN A 96 2.34 27.46 -26.67
CA GLN A 96 1.27 27.09 -27.56
C GLN A 96 0.69 25.71 -27.18
N VAL A 97 -0.61 25.69 -26.85
CA VAL A 97 -1.33 24.48 -26.46
C VAL A 97 -2.39 24.13 -27.50
N THR A 98 -2.30 22.97 -28.11
CA THR A 98 -3.24 22.44 -29.09
C THR A 98 -4.31 21.59 -28.42
N VAL A 99 -5.58 21.95 -28.56
CA VAL A 99 -6.72 21.15 -28.09
C VAL A 99 -7.00 20.02 -29.08
N CYS A 100 -6.86 18.76 -28.63
CA CYS A 100 -7.04 17.58 -29.48
C CYS A 100 -8.25 16.76 -29.04
N ARG A 101 -8.93 16.12 -30.01
CA ARG A 101 -10.04 15.18 -29.78
C ARG A 101 -9.74 13.78 -30.34
N SER A 102 -8.69 13.67 -31.14
CA SER A 102 -8.20 12.41 -31.71
C SER A 102 -6.73 12.56 -32.11
N GLN A 103 -6.08 11.46 -32.46
CA GLN A 103 -4.67 11.42 -32.88
C GLN A 103 -4.38 12.36 -34.07
N ASP A 104 -5.30 12.50 -35.03
CA ASP A 104 -5.13 13.37 -36.21
C ASP A 104 -5.02 14.87 -35.89
N HIS A 105 -5.49 15.27 -34.73
CA HIS A 105 -5.39 16.66 -34.24
C HIS A 105 -4.07 16.96 -33.51
N VAL A 106 -3.26 15.94 -33.20
CA VAL A 106 -1.98 16.12 -32.49
C VAL A 106 -1.02 16.94 -33.35
N ARG A 107 -0.34 17.88 -32.73
CA ARG A 107 0.69 18.74 -33.35
C ARG A 107 2.00 18.65 -32.57
N PRO A 108 3.15 18.95 -33.17
CA PRO A 108 4.39 19.09 -32.42
C PRO A 108 4.23 20.08 -31.26
N GLY A 109 4.90 19.81 -30.12
CA GLY A 109 4.80 20.60 -28.90
C GLY A 109 3.73 20.08 -27.93
N VAL A 110 3.03 20.99 -27.26
CA VAL A 110 2.10 20.68 -26.17
C VAL A 110 0.66 20.51 -26.69
N ASN A 111 0.08 19.36 -26.39
CA ASN A 111 -1.29 19.01 -26.76
C ASN A 111 -2.11 18.75 -25.49
N ILE A 112 -3.41 19.05 -25.52
CA ILE A 112 -4.31 18.82 -24.38
C ILE A 112 -5.62 18.18 -24.83
N THR A 113 -6.08 17.21 -24.03
CA THR A 113 -7.39 16.58 -24.18
C THR A 113 -8.02 16.29 -22.81
N ASN A 114 -9.25 15.80 -22.79
CA ASN A 114 -9.88 15.34 -21.57
C ASN A 114 -9.73 13.82 -21.38
N TYR A 115 -9.83 13.38 -20.14
CA TYR A 115 -9.62 11.98 -19.76
C TYR A 115 -10.50 10.98 -20.50
N GLU A 116 -11.75 11.37 -20.82
CA GLU A 116 -12.73 10.54 -21.52
C GLU A 116 -12.35 10.26 -22.99
N MET A 117 -11.40 11.03 -23.54
CA MET A 117 -10.93 10.87 -24.92
C MET A 117 -9.67 10.03 -25.06
N LEU A 118 -9.16 9.45 -23.97
CA LEU A 118 -7.88 8.73 -23.95
C LEU A 118 -7.79 7.65 -25.04
N ASP A 119 -8.85 6.88 -25.23
CA ASP A 119 -8.90 5.78 -26.22
C ASP A 119 -8.72 6.24 -27.68
N ALA A 120 -8.84 7.55 -27.95
CA ALA A 120 -8.63 8.12 -29.29
C ALA A 120 -7.17 8.45 -29.60
N PHE A 121 -6.23 8.09 -28.70
CA PHE A 121 -4.81 8.44 -28.83
C PHE A 121 -3.91 7.22 -28.71
N SER A 122 -2.81 7.24 -29.49
CA SER A 122 -1.71 6.26 -29.40
C SER A 122 -0.65 6.78 -28.45
N ALA A 123 -0.63 6.28 -27.23
CA ALA A 123 0.28 6.76 -26.18
C ALA A 123 1.77 6.65 -26.52
N GLN A 124 2.13 5.71 -27.39
CA GLN A 124 3.53 5.47 -27.82
C GLN A 124 4.07 6.61 -28.73
N GLU A 125 3.20 7.45 -29.28
CA GLU A 125 3.61 8.57 -30.12
C GLU A 125 3.95 9.84 -29.31
N PHE A 126 3.83 9.79 -27.97
CA PHE A 126 4.13 10.91 -27.09
C PHE A 126 5.45 10.70 -26.35
N GLY A 127 6.28 11.77 -26.35
CA GLY A 127 7.52 11.82 -25.55
C GLY A 127 7.26 12.02 -24.07
N GLY A 128 6.11 12.57 -23.70
CA GLY A 128 5.70 12.80 -22.32
C GLY A 128 4.20 12.90 -22.12
N VAL A 129 3.76 12.67 -20.89
CA VAL A 129 2.36 12.81 -20.47
C VAL A 129 2.25 13.60 -19.18
N VAL A 130 1.27 14.47 -19.11
CA VAL A 130 0.89 15.22 -17.90
C VAL A 130 -0.53 14.85 -17.49
N LEU A 131 -0.73 14.50 -16.22
CA LEU A 131 -2.06 14.36 -15.63
C LEU A 131 -2.38 15.60 -14.81
N ASP A 132 -3.26 16.46 -15.31
CA ASP A 132 -3.80 17.59 -14.56
C ASP A 132 -5.01 17.14 -13.73
N GLU A 133 -5.05 17.48 -12.44
CA GLU A 133 -5.95 16.92 -11.44
C GLU A 133 -5.85 15.38 -11.37
N SER A 134 -4.64 14.89 -11.13
CA SER A 134 -4.28 13.46 -11.10
C SER A 134 -4.97 12.67 -9.97
N SER A 135 -5.77 13.29 -9.13
CA SER A 135 -6.68 12.63 -8.18
C SER A 135 -7.65 11.64 -8.83
N ILE A 136 -7.79 11.65 -10.17
CA ILE A 136 -8.49 10.61 -10.92
C ILE A 136 -7.92 9.21 -10.70
N LEU A 137 -6.65 9.10 -10.33
CA LEU A 137 -5.98 7.86 -9.99
C LEU A 137 -6.40 7.27 -8.62
N LYS A 138 -7.13 8.00 -7.78
CA LYS A 138 -7.48 7.64 -6.38
C LYS A 138 -8.13 6.26 -6.22
N THR A 139 -8.89 5.80 -7.19
CA THR A 139 -9.60 4.53 -7.08
C THR A 139 -8.65 3.37 -7.37
N TYR A 140 -8.26 2.63 -6.33
CA TYR A 140 -7.29 1.54 -6.40
C TYR A 140 -7.62 0.48 -7.48
N THR A 141 -8.90 0.13 -7.64
CA THR A 141 -9.40 -0.85 -8.63
C THR A 141 -10.08 -0.22 -9.84
N GLY A 142 -9.95 1.10 -10.00
CA GLY A 142 -10.65 1.86 -11.03
C GLY A 142 -10.22 1.46 -12.45
N LYS A 143 -11.21 1.34 -13.36
CA LYS A 143 -10.96 1.06 -14.77
C LYS A 143 -10.07 2.13 -15.39
N THR A 144 -10.40 3.40 -15.17
CA THR A 144 -9.68 4.57 -15.70
C THR A 144 -8.22 4.61 -15.22
N LYS A 145 -7.95 4.33 -13.93
CA LYS A 145 -6.56 4.22 -13.41
C LYS A 145 -5.75 3.20 -14.21
N ARG A 146 -6.30 1.98 -14.37
CA ARG A 146 -5.60 0.90 -15.08
C ARG A 146 -5.33 1.24 -16.54
N GLU A 147 -6.31 1.85 -17.19
CA GLU A 147 -6.19 2.31 -18.59
C GLU A 147 -5.10 3.36 -18.73
N ILE A 148 -5.06 4.38 -17.87
CA ILE A 148 -4.03 5.42 -17.90
C ILE A 148 -2.64 4.82 -17.67
N ILE A 149 -2.46 3.99 -16.63
CA ILE A 149 -1.16 3.41 -16.30
C ILE A 149 -0.66 2.50 -17.42
N ALA A 150 -1.52 1.61 -17.94
CA ALA A 150 -1.16 0.70 -19.01
C ALA A 150 -0.85 1.42 -20.33
N SER A 151 -1.63 2.47 -20.68
CA SER A 151 -1.40 3.22 -21.91
C SER A 151 -0.05 3.93 -21.91
N PHE A 152 0.36 4.51 -20.79
CA PHE A 152 1.59 5.29 -20.67
C PHE A 152 2.75 4.55 -19.98
N GLU A 153 2.69 3.22 -19.87
CA GLU A 153 3.73 2.44 -19.21
C GLU A 153 5.12 2.73 -19.80
N SER A 154 5.24 2.70 -21.13
CA SER A 154 6.49 2.93 -21.86
C SER A 154 6.86 4.40 -22.09
N THR A 155 5.98 5.36 -21.72
CA THR A 155 6.24 6.80 -21.93
C THR A 155 7.40 7.24 -21.05
N PRO A 156 8.47 7.85 -21.61
CA PRO A 156 9.69 8.13 -20.86
C PRO A 156 9.51 9.22 -19.81
N PHE A 157 8.74 10.28 -20.11
CA PHE A 157 8.55 11.42 -19.21
C PHE A 157 7.10 11.50 -18.71
N LYS A 158 6.93 11.58 -17.41
CA LYS A 158 5.61 11.57 -16.77
C LYS A 158 5.50 12.64 -15.69
N LEU A 159 4.42 13.38 -15.69
CA LEU A 159 4.12 14.36 -14.66
C LEU A 159 2.67 14.20 -14.18
N ALA A 160 2.45 14.14 -12.87
CA ALA A 160 1.11 14.12 -12.29
C ALA A 160 0.95 15.31 -11.32
N CYS A 161 -0.10 16.12 -11.52
CA CYS A 161 -0.33 17.33 -10.75
C CYS A 161 -1.68 17.28 -10.05
N THR A 162 -1.73 17.52 -8.74
CA THR A 162 -3.00 17.64 -7.98
C THR A 162 -2.79 18.39 -6.66
N ALA A 163 -3.88 18.95 -6.12
CA ALA A 163 -3.90 19.49 -4.76
C ALA A 163 -4.29 18.43 -3.71
N THR A 164 -4.92 17.33 -4.14
CA THR A 164 -5.46 16.29 -3.27
C THR A 164 -4.97 14.91 -3.74
N PRO A 165 -3.68 14.58 -3.48
CA PRO A 165 -3.07 13.34 -3.96
C PRO A 165 -3.71 12.06 -3.36
N ALA A 166 -4.15 12.15 -2.10
CA ALA A 166 -4.74 11.05 -1.36
C ALA A 166 -5.95 11.55 -0.53
N PRO A 167 -7.07 11.87 -1.19
CA PRO A 167 -8.21 12.52 -0.53
C PRO A 167 -8.95 11.62 0.47
N ASN A 168 -8.73 10.32 0.45
CA ASN A 168 -9.40 9.38 1.36
C ASN A 168 -8.43 8.63 2.27
N ASP A 169 -7.23 8.29 1.80
CA ASP A 169 -6.29 7.44 2.54
C ASP A 169 -4.88 7.54 1.91
N HIS A 170 -3.82 7.52 2.72
CA HIS A 170 -2.41 7.54 2.29
C HIS A 170 -2.07 6.47 1.24
N LYS A 171 -2.76 5.33 1.24
CA LYS A 171 -2.57 4.27 0.23
C LYS A 171 -2.80 4.73 -1.21
N GLU A 172 -3.56 5.81 -1.42
CA GLU A 172 -3.81 6.36 -2.76
C GLU A 172 -2.54 6.94 -3.40
N LEU A 173 -1.52 7.30 -2.59
CA LEU A 173 -0.20 7.74 -3.09
C LEU A 173 0.50 6.65 -3.91
N GLY A 174 0.28 5.38 -3.58
CA GLY A 174 0.80 4.25 -4.37
C GLY A 174 0.33 4.25 -5.82
N ASN A 175 -0.86 4.78 -6.10
CA ASN A 175 -1.37 4.88 -7.46
C ASN A 175 -0.58 5.90 -8.31
N HIS A 176 -0.12 6.98 -7.69
CA HIS A 176 0.74 7.97 -8.34
C HIS A 176 2.16 7.42 -8.55
N ALA A 177 2.71 6.71 -7.55
CA ALA A 177 4.00 6.04 -7.68
C ALA A 177 3.99 5.00 -8.81
N GLU A 178 2.92 4.21 -8.93
CA GLU A 178 2.73 3.23 -9.99
C GLU A 178 2.62 3.90 -11.38
N PHE A 179 1.89 5.01 -11.50
CA PHE A 179 1.85 5.79 -12.73
C PHE A 179 3.23 6.31 -13.15
N CYS A 180 3.99 6.85 -12.20
CA CYS A 180 5.36 7.33 -12.45
C CYS A 180 6.36 6.18 -12.69
N GLY A 181 5.99 4.92 -12.42
CA GLY A 181 6.87 3.77 -12.53
C GLY A 181 7.96 3.73 -11.45
N VAL A 182 7.69 4.33 -10.29
CA VAL A 182 8.59 4.36 -9.13
C VAL A 182 8.48 3.07 -8.34
N MET A 183 7.26 2.62 -8.06
CA MET A 183 6.97 1.44 -7.27
C MET A 183 5.52 0.99 -7.51
N GLN A 184 5.29 -0.31 -7.48
CA GLN A 184 3.92 -0.86 -7.54
C GLN A 184 3.15 -0.52 -6.26
N SER A 185 1.85 -0.23 -6.39
CA SER A 185 1.00 0.10 -5.23
C SER A 185 0.98 -1.01 -4.17
N ASN A 186 1.04 -2.28 -4.60
CA ASN A 186 1.08 -3.44 -3.70
C ASN A 186 2.38 -3.52 -2.90
N GLU A 187 3.51 -3.22 -3.53
CA GLU A 187 4.80 -3.18 -2.88
C GLU A 187 4.84 -2.09 -1.80
N MET A 188 4.35 -0.88 -2.12
CA MET A 188 4.20 0.20 -1.14
C MET A 188 3.38 -0.24 0.08
N LEU A 189 2.22 -0.89 -0.16
CA LEU A 189 1.35 -1.36 0.92
C LEU A 189 2.04 -2.42 1.79
N SER A 190 2.75 -3.37 1.19
CA SER A 190 3.46 -4.41 1.93
C SER A 190 4.57 -3.81 2.79
N ARG A 191 5.29 -2.83 2.25
CA ARG A 191 6.44 -2.21 2.91
C ARG A 191 6.05 -1.36 4.11
N TRP A 192 5.16 -0.40 3.91
CA TRP A 192 4.91 0.64 4.93
C TRP A 192 3.58 0.52 5.64
N PHE A 193 2.68 -0.36 5.20
CA PHE A 193 1.34 -0.44 5.79
C PHE A 193 1.06 -1.79 6.44
N SER A 194 0.31 -1.76 7.52
CA SER A 194 -0.31 -2.94 8.12
C SER A 194 -1.74 -3.12 7.59
N ASN A 195 -2.10 -4.36 7.24
CA ASN A 195 -3.44 -4.69 6.76
C ASN A 195 -4.34 -5.06 7.94
N ASN A 196 -5.47 -4.39 8.08
CA ASN A 196 -6.50 -4.79 9.03
C ASN A 196 -7.22 -6.05 8.53
N THR A 197 -6.84 -7.21 9.07
CA THR A 197 -7.42 -8.50 8.66
C THR A 197 -8.92 -8.63 8.93
N MET A 198 -9.48 -7.80 9.82
CA MET A 198 -10.92 -7.79 10.13
C MET A 198 -11.73 -7.02 9.08
N LYS A 199 -11.11 -6.11 8.34
CA LYS A 199 -11.79 -5.26 7.35
C LYS A 199 -10.98 -5.20 6.07
N ALA A 200 -11.50 -5.82 5.01
CA ALA A 200 -10.81 -5.86 3.71
C ALA A 200 -10.55 -4.46 3.15
N GLY A 201 -9.30 -4.21 2.76
CA GLY A 201 -8.87 -2.94 2.17
C GLY A 201 -8.62 -1.80 3.17
N ASP A 202 -8.59 -2.10 4.46
CA ASP A 202 -8.26 -1.18 5.53
C ASP A 202 -6.77 -1.33 5.87
N TYR A 203 -5.98 -0.31 5.52
CA TYR A 203 -4.53 -0.29 5.69
C TYR A 203 -4.14 0.90 6.57
N THR A 204 -3.22 0.69 7.50
CA THR A 204 -2.70 1.74 8.39
C THR A 204 -1.19 1.85 8.20
N LEU A 205 -0.67 3.06 8.05
CA LEU A 205 0.77 3.32 7.98
C LEU A 205 1.43 2.88 9.29
N LYS A 206 2.46 2.04 9.20
CA LYS A 206 3.21 1.55 10.35
C LYS A 206 3.93 2.73 11.03
N ALA A 207 3.85 2.86 12.36
CA ALA A 207 4.38 4.02 13.06
C ALA A 207 5.91 4.15 12.88
N TRP A 208 6.64 3.03 12.93
CA TRP A 208 8.09 3.00 12.74
C TRP A 208 8.55 3.33 11.31
N ALA A 209 7.66 3.14 10.32
CA ALA A 209 7.96 3.34 8.90
C ALA A 209 7.58 4.74 8.37
N ARG A 210 7.05 5.62 9.24
CA ARG A 210 6.49 6.90 8.83
C ARG A 210 7.53 7.81 8.18
N ASP A 211 8.70 7.96 8.77
CA ASP A 211 9.75 8.84 8.26
C ASP A 211 10.32 8.32 6.94
N ASP A 212 10.57 7.01 6.85
CA ASP A 212 11.03 6.33 5.63
C ASP A 212 10.01 6.46 4.49
N PHE A 213 8.72 6.28 4.80
CA PHE A 213 7.63 6.47 3.83
C PHE A 213 7.60 7.89 3.26
N TRP A 214 7.73 8.93 4.11
CA TRP A 214 7.72 10.30 3.63
C TRP A 214 8.99 10.68 2.89
N GLN A 215 10.16 10.17 3.28
CA GLN A 215 11.40 10.31 2.51
C GLN A 215 11.26 9.69 1.12
N TRP A 216 10.64 8.51 1.03
CA TRP A 216 10.34 7.89 -0.25
C TRP A 216 9.38 8.76 -1.08
N VAL A 217 8.30 9.26 -0.52
CA VAL A 217 7.35 10.14 -1.24
C VAL A 217 8.06 11.37 -1.80
N THR A 218 8.89 12.04 -1.01
CA THR A 218 9.59 13.25 -1.43
C THR A 218 10.71 13.01 -2.44
N SER A 219 11.12 11.77 -2.67
CA SER A 219 12.09 11.43 -3.71
C SER A 219 11.52 11.48 -5.13
N TRP A 220 10.19 11.36 -5.29
CA TRP A 220 9.50 11.39 -6.58
C TRP A 220 8.33 12.37 -6.64
N ALA A 221 7.97 13.01 -5.53
CA ALA A 221 6.90 14.00 -5.47
C ALA A 221 7.35 15.26 -4.73
N VAL A 222 7.02 16.43 -5.28
CA VAL A 222 7.10 17.70 -4.58
C VAL A 222 5.78 17.96 -3.89
N CYS A 223 5.84 18.23 -2.58
CA CYS A 223 4.67 18.41 -1.73
C CYS A 223 4.72 19.81 -1.11
N VAL A 224 3.89 20.73 -1.59
CA VAL A 224 3.90 22.13 -1.15
C VAL A 224 2.49 22.64 -0.87
N SER A 225 2.33 23.20 0.32
CA SER A 225 1.13 23.94 0.74
C SER A 225 1.31 25.45 0.61
N LYS A 226 2.57 25.90 0.68
CA LYS A 226 3.01 27.28 0.53
C LYS A 226 4.48 27.33 0.09
N PRO A 227 4.95 28.44 -0.51
CA PRO A 227 6.31 28.52 -1.04
C PRO A 227 7.43 28.23 -0.02
N SER A 228 7.25 28.60 1.25
CA SER A 228 8.27 28.37 2.29
C SER A 228 8.48 26.88 2.63
N ASP A 229 7.61 25.98 2.21
CA ASP A 229 7.82 24.52 2.39
C ASP A 229 9.08 24.04 1.65
N ILE A 230 9.49 24.74 0.59
CA ILE A 230 10.70 24.45 -0.20
C ILE A 230 11.70 25.63 -0.20
N GLY A 231 11.63 26.50 0.81
CA GLY A 231 12.56 27.62 0.98
C GLY A 231 12.20 28.90 0.22
N GLY A 232 11.00 28.98 -0.37
CA GLY A 232 10.48 30.20 -1.01
C GLY A 232 9.91 31.20 -0.03
N ASP A 233 9.47 32.36 -0.57
CA ASP A 233 8.78 33.42 0.20
C ASP A 233 7.28 33.25 0.12
N ASP A 234 6.61 33.33 1.29
CA ASP A 234 5.15 33.22 1.42
C ASP A 234 4.39 34.52 1.13
N ASP A 235 5.07 35.61 0.77
CA ASP A 235 4.44 36.91 0.55
C ASP A 235 3.38 36.80 -0.57
N GLY A 236 2.13 37.18 -0.25
CA GLY A 236 0.97 37.03 -1.14
C GLY A 236 0.34 35.64 -1.20
N PHE A 237 0.94 34.62 -0.58
CA PHE A 237 0.42 33.24 -0.57
C PHE A 237 -0.29 32.86 0.73
N ILE A 238 -0.20 33.68 1.77
CA ILE A 238 -0.93 33.45 3.01
C ILE A 238 -2.41 33.77 2.79
N LEU A 239 -3.25 32.73 2.89
CA LEU A 239 -4.69 32.89 2.69
C LEU A 239 -5.36 33.46 3.92
N PRO A 240 -6.41 34.28 3.73
CA PRO A 240 -7.24 34.74 4.83
C PRO A 240 -7.95 33.56 5.51
N PRO A 241 -8.47 33.74 6.74
CA PRO A 241 -9.16 32.66 7.44
C PRO A 241 -10.34 32.09 6.65
N LEU A 242 -10.49 30.76 6.69
CA LEU A 242 -11.70 30.05 6.28
C LEU A 242 -12.57 29.82 7.53
N VAL A 243 -13.77 30.39 7.53
CA VAL A 243 -14.74 30.28 8.61
C VAL A 243 -15.84 29.30 8.16
N LEU A 244 -15.98 28.21 8.90
CA LEU A 244 -16.99 27.19 8.63
C LEU A 244 -18.21 27.44 9.53
N HIS A 245 -19.40 27.39 8.94
CA HIS A 245 -20.67 27.52 9.61
C HIS A 245 -21.47 26.24 9.43
N ASP A 246 -21.71 25.51 10.51
CA ASP A 246 -22.55 24.32 10.53
C ASP A 246 -24.02 24.73 10.66
N GLU A 247 -24.79 24.56 9.60
CA GLU A 247 -26.17 24.98 9.50
C GLU A 247 -27.10 23.76 9.53
N MET A 248 -27.34 23.25 10.75
CA MET A 248 -28.22 22.09 10.94
C MET A 248 -29.70 22.49 10.86
N VAL A 249 -30.43 21.83 9.93
CA VAL A 249 -31.89 21.98 9.84
C VAL A 249 -32.60 20.81 10.52
N ARG A 250 -33.69 21.09 11.19
CA ARG A 250 -34.53 20.10 11.87
C ARG A 250 -35.41 19.38 10.85
N VAL A 251 -35.62 18.08 11.07
CA VAL A 251 -36.52 17.26 10.27
C VAL A 251 -37.86 17.07 10.99
N ASP A 252 -38.93 17.08 10.23
CA ASP A 252 -40.26 16.76 10.78
C ASP A 252 -40.38 15.24 11.01
N HIS A 253 -40.14 14.82 12.25
CA HIS A 253 -40.18 13.42 12.67
C HIS A 253 -41.56 12.75 12.55
N THR A 254 -42.64 13.50 12.34
CA THR A 254 -43.98 12.92 12.15
C THR A 254 -44.06 12.11 10.85
N ARG A 255 -43.19 12.40 9.90
CA ARG A 255 -43.06 11.66 8.62
C ARG A 255 -42.37 10.31 8.74
N ALA A 256 -41.48 10.14 9.73
CA ALA A 256 -40.76 8.87 9.96
C ALA A 256 -41.70 7.74 10.38
N HIS A 257 -42.76 8.05 11.12
CA HIS A 257 -43.77 7.06 11.54
C HIS A 257 -44.64 6.53 10.41
N ALA A 258 -44.70 7.20 9.27
CA ALA A 258 -45.46 6.74 8.11
C ALA A 258 -44.75 5.64 7.30
N SER A 259 -43.44 5.46 7.46
CA SER A 259 -42.63 4.43 6.78
C SER A 259 -42.43 3.14 7.58
N GLY A 260 -42.95 3.07 8.83
CA GLY A 260 -42.87 1.85 9.67
C GLY A 260 -41.50 1.58 10.30
N GLU A 261 -40.55 2.49 10.21
CA GLU A 261 -39.24 2.39 10.88
C GLU A 261 -39.29 3.08 12.25
N LEU A 262 -39.11 2.30 13.31
CA LEU A 262 -39.22 2.77 14.71
C LEU A 262 -38.02 3.60 15.18
N PHE A 263 -36.86 3.52 14.49
CA PHE A 263 -35.65 4.30 14.77
C PHE A 263 -34.87 4.56 13.49
N VAL A 264 -34.44 5.79 13.28
CA VAL A 264 -33.41 6.11 12.28
C VAL A 264 -32.08 5.55 12.77
N SER A 265 -31.65 4.41 12.22
CA SER A 265 -30.37 3.80 12.60
C SER A 265 -29.22 4.77 12.25
N GLY A 266 -28.26 4.95 13.15
CA GLY A 266 -27.14 5.88 13.01
C GLY A 266 -26.14 5.61 11.87
N GLN A 267 -26.45 4.69 10.94
CA GLN A 267 -25.66 4.39 9.75
C GLN A 267 -26.56 4.39 8.52
N LEU A 268 -26.65 5.54 7.85
CA LEU A 268 -27.36 5.66 6.59
C LEU A 268 -26.48 5.13 5.44
N ASN A 269 -27.02 4.22 4.64
CA ASN A 269 -26.41 3.84 3.37
C ASN A 269 -26.66 4.91 2.29
N ALA A 270 -25.97 4.82 1.14
CA ALA A 270 -26.07 5.81 0.06
C ALA A 270 -27.51 6.05 -0.42
N THR A 271 -28.34 5.01 -0.48
CA THR A 271 -29.74 5.09 -0.91
C THR A 271 -30.60 5.85 0.12
N GLN A 272 -30.36 5.60 1.40
CA GLN A 272 -31.05 6.29 2.50
C GLN A 272 -30.70 7.79 2.54
N ILE A 273 -29.43 8.15 2.31
CA ILE A 273 -29.01 9.56 2.22
C ILE A 273 -29.72 10.29 1.06
N TRP A 274 -29.86 9.64 -0.10
CA TRP A 274 -30.58 10.24 -1.23
C TRP A 274 -32.06 10.44 -0.91
N ARG A 275 -32.67 9.55 -0.14
CA ARG A 275 -34.05 9.69 0.30
C ARG A 275 -34.19 10.87 1.28
N GLU A 276 -33.34 10.94 2.30
CA GLU A 276 -33.29 12.04 3.28
C GLU A 276 -33.12 13.39 2.60
N LYS A 277 -32.21 13.49 1.63
CA LYS A 277 -31.98 14.71 0.85
C LYS A 277 -33.22 15.20 0.09
N ARG A 278 -34.06 14.28 -0.41
CA ARG A 278 -35.32 14.64 -1.07
C ARG A 278 -36.37 15.11 -0.05
N GLU A 279 -36.44 14.46 1.09
CA GLU A 279 -37.42 14.74 2.12
C GLU A 279 -37.15 16.05 2.87
N THR A 280 -35.87 16.47 2.96
CA THR A 280 -35.42 17.68 3.67
C THR A 280 -35.05 18.84 2.75
N VAL A 281 -35.39 18.76 1.46
CA VAL A 281 -34.97 19.76 0.47
C VAL A 281 -35.50 21.15 0.76
N ASN A 282 -36.77 21.25 1.21
CA ASN A 282 -37.42 22.54 1.47
C ASN A 282 -36.78 23.27 2.65
N GLU A 283 -36.49 22.56 3.72
CA GLU A 283 -35.87 23.09 4.94
C GLU A 283 -34.45 23.58 4.64
N ARG A 284 -33.66 22.80 3.86
CA ARG A 284 -32.29 23.17 3.48
C ARG A 284 -32.27 24.37 2.54
N VAL A 285 -33.17 24.40 1.56
CA VAL A 285 -33.32 25.54 0.66
C VAL A 285 -33.77 26.79 1.39
N ALA A 286 -34.75 26.70 2.31
CA ALA A 286 -35.19 27.84 3.13
C ALA A 286 -34.00 28.42 3.91
N ARG A 287 -33.16 27.58 4.56
CA ARG A 287 -31.97 28.05 5.27
C ARG A 287 -30.98 28.73 4.35
N ALA A 288 -30.76 28.20 3.13
CA ALA A 288 -29.90 28.85 2.13
C ALA A 288 -30.40 30.22 1.70
N LEU A 289 -31.72 30.37 1.55
CA LEU A 289 -32.35 31.65 1.21
C LEU A 289 -32.19 32.70 2.33
N GLU A 290 -32.37 32.32 3.61
CA GLU A 290 -32.10 33.19 4.76
C GLU A 290 -30.66 33.75 4.73
N ILE A 291 -29.68 32.90 4.41
CA ILE A 291 -28.26 33.33 4.28
C ILE A 291 -28.07 34.30 3.12
N VAL A 292 -28.69 34.03 1.95
CA VAL A 292 -28.62 34.90 0.78
C VAL A 292 -29.27 36.25 1.05
N GLU A 293 -30.44 36.29 1.71
CA GLU A 293 -31.16 37.51 2.07
C GLU A 293 -30.40 38.34 3.11
N ALA A 294 -29.77 37.70 4.10
CA ALA A 294 -28.92 38.36 5.08
C ALA A 294 -27.67 39.03 4.47
N ASN A 295 -27.30 38.69 3.23
CA ASN A 295 -26.11 39.19 2.55
C ASN A 295 -26.45 39.74 1.15
N PRO A 296 -27.22 40.82 1.05
CA PRO A 296 -27.86 41.27 -0.23
C PRO A 296 -26.89 41.83 -1.27
N VAL A 297 -25.67 42.18 -0.89
CA VAL A 297 -24.70 42.80 -1.82
C VAL A 297 -23.48 41.90 -2.10
N GLU A 298 -23.29 40.83 -1.34
CA GLU A 298 -22.14 39.96 -1.52
C GLU A 298 -22.33 38.98 -2.70
N PRO A 299 -21.29 38.73 -3.53
CA PRO A 299 -21.28 37.59 -4.42
C PRO A 299 -21.34 36.28 -3.65
N ILE A 300 -22.20 35.35 -4.07
CA ILE A 300 -22.44 34.07 -3.39
C ILE A 300 -22.39 32.91 -4.38
N VAL A 301 -21.66 31.86 -4.02
CA VAL A 301 -21.69 30.57 -4.72
C VAL A 301 -22.55 29.59 -3.94
N ILE A 302 -23.57 29.01 -4.57
CA ILE A 302 -24.43 27.97 -3.99
C ILE A 302 -24.17 26.63 -4.66
N TRP A 303 -23.72 25.66 -3.89
CA TRP A 303 -23.44 24.31 -4.33
C TRP A 303 -24.62 23.39 -4.02
N CYS A 304 -25.20 22.80 -5.08
CA CYS A 304 -26.30 21.86 -4.99
C CYS A 304 -25.83 20.43 -5.29
N GLU A 305 -26.46 19.46 -4.67
CA GLU A 305 -26.28 18.03 -4.96
C GLU A 305 -27.38 17.53 -5.91
N THR A 306 -28.61 17.97 -5.72
CA THR A 306 -29.76 17.53 -6.51
C THR A 306 -30.26 18.61 -7.47
N ASN A 307 -30.96 18.22 -8.52
CA ASN A 307 -31.58 19.18 -9.42
C ASN A 307 -32.76 19.91 -8.74
N GLN A 308 -33.47 19.24 -7.83
CA GLN A 308 -34.60 19.82 -7.12
C GLN A 308 -34.16 20.99 -6.21
N GLU A 309 -33.00 20.88 -5.56
CA GLU A 309 -32.40 22.01 -4.81
C GLU A 309 -32.17 23.21 -5.75
N ALA A 310 -31.53 22.95 -6.90
CA ALA A 310 -31.26 24.00 -7.87
C ALA A 310 -32.53 24.66 -8.45
N ASP A 311 -33.57 23.87 -8.76
CA ASP A 311 -34.86 24.37 -9.24
C ASP A 311 -35.54 25.29 -8.23
N LEU A 312 -35.59 24.90 -6.95
CA LEU A 312 -36.21 25.71 -5.90
C LEU A 312 -35.42 27.00 -5.62
N LEU A 313 -34.10 26.94 -5.57
CA LEU A 313 -33.27 28.14 -5.43
C LEU A 313 -33.39 29.09 -6.60
N ARG A 314 -33.39 28.56 -7.83
CA ARG A 314 -33.56 29.34 -9.02
C ARG A 314 -34.89 30.08 -9.08
N ALA A 315 -35.95 29.43 -8.61
CA ALA A 315 -37.30 30.05 -8.54
C ALA A 315 -37.38 31.16 -7.49
N ALA A 316 -36.61 31.03 -6.38
CA ALA A 316 -36.66 31.97 -5.26
C ALA A 316 -35.66 33.13 -5.37
N ILE A 317 -34.56 33.00 -6.14
CA ILE A 317 -33.54 34.04 -6.32
C ILE A 317 -33.61 34.61 -7.74
N PRO A 318 -34.28 35.75 -7.97
CA PRO A 318 -34.51 36.25 -9.31
C PRO A 318 -33.24 36.61 -10.10
N ASP A 319 -32.20 37.10 -9.44
CA ASP A 319 -30.96 37.59 -10.04
C ASP A 319 -29.81 36.58 -9.88
N CYS A 320 -30.09 35.30 -10.15
CA CYS A 320 -29.06 34.28 -10.13
C CYS A 320 -28.85 33.66 -11.51
N VAL A 321 -27.64 33.19 -11.73
CA VAL A 321 -27.27 32.33 -12.87
C VAL A 321 -27.16 30.87 -12.41
N GLU A 322 -27.76 29.95 -13.14
CA GLU A 322 -27.65 28.51 -12.88
C GLU A 322 -26.84 27.84 -13.99
N VAL A 323 -25.95 26.90 -13.59
CA VAL A 323 -25.17 26.05 -14.52
C VAL A 323 -25.49 24.59 -14.26
N ARG A 324 -26.06 23.93 -15.29
CA ARG A 324 -26.50 22.52 -15.20
C ARG A 324 -25.58 21.55 -15.96
N GLY A 325 -25.60 20.30 -15.58
CA GLY A 325 -24.91 19.23 -16.31
C GLY A 325 -25.42 19.05 -17.75
N SER A 326 -26.71 19.26 -17.97
CA SER A 326 -27.37 19.16 -19.28
C SER A 326 -27.11 20.34 -20.23
N ASP A 327 -26.55 21.47 -19.74
CA ASP A 327 -26.23 22.61 -20.60
C ASP A 327 -25.13 22.25 -21.62
N SER A 328 -25.13 22.84 -22.80
CA SER A 328 -24.03 22.66 -23.74
C SER A 328 -22.74 23.27 -23.20
N PRO A 329 -21.56 22.80 -23.66
CA PRO A 329 -20.27 23.37 -23.23
C PRO A 329 -20.18 24.88 -23.38
N GLU A 330 -20.75 25.44 -24.45
CA GLU A 330 -20.76 26.87 -24.75
C GLU A 330 -21.61 27.65 -23.75
N VAL A 331 -22.80 27.14 -23.41
CA VAL A 331 -23.69 27.73 -22.40
C VAL A 331 -23.07 27.70 -21.02
N LYS A 332 -22.46 26.56 -20.64
CA LYS A 332 -21.72 26.45 -19.37
C LYS A 332 -20.62 27.50 -19.29
N ALA A 333 -19.78 27.60 -20.31
CA ALA A 333 -18.70 28.57 -20.36
C ALA A 333 -19.19 30.01 -20.25
N ALA A 334 -20.24 30.39 -21.01
CA ALA A 334 -20.80 31.73 -20.96
C ALA A 334 -21.33 32.09 -19.55
N ARG A 335 -22.11 31.19 -18.93
CA ARG A 335 -22.69 31.43 -17.60
C ARG A 335 -21.64 31.51 -16.50
N LEU A 336 -20.62 30.64 -16.55
CA LEU A 336 -19.50 30.66 -15.59
C LEU A 336 -18.68 31.96 -15.73
N THR A 337 -18.47 32.42 -16.97
CA THR A 337 -17.80 33.70 -17.25
C THR A 337 -18.59 34.87 -16.72
N ALA A 338 -19.91 34.92 -16.97
CA ALA A 338 -20.79 35.97 -16.49
C ALA A 338 -20.75 36.17 -14.98
N PHE A 339 -20.71 35.08 -14.20
CA PHE A 339 -20.51 35.17 -12.75
C PHE A 339 -19.09 35.66 -12.40
N THR A 340 -18.07 35.22 -13.12
CA THR A 340 -16.68 35.63 -12.89
C THR A 340 -16.48 37.11 -13.14
N ASP A 341 -17.16 37.66 -14.17
CA ASP A 341 -17.09 39.06 -14.56
C ASP A 341 -17.99 39.97 -13.70
N GLY A 342 -18.83 39.37 -12.82
CA GLY A 342 -19.69 40.08 -11.87
C GLY A 342 -21.07 40.47 -12.44
N ASP A 343 -21.48 39.95 -13.60
CA ASP A 343 -22.80 40.20 -14.22
C ASP A 343 -23.94 39.63 -13.36
N HIS A 344 -23.65 38.61 -12.54
CA HIS A 344 -24.58 38.01 -11.59
C HIS A 344 -24.01 37.94 -10.20
N ARG A 345 -24.81 38.24 -9.20
CA ARG A 345 -24.43 38.18 -7.77
C ARG A 345 -24.41 36.74 -7.22
N VAL A 346 -25.33 35.90 -7.67
CA VAL A 346 -25.46 34.53 -7.18
C VAL A 346 -25.31 33.54 -8.33
N ILE A 347 -24.45 32.54 -8.11
CA ILE A 347 -24.38 31.39 -9.00
C ILE A 347 -24.83 30.10 -8.27
N ILE A 348 -25.65 29.32 -8.95
CA ILE A 348 -26.14 28.00 -8.49
C ILE A 348 -25.54 26.94 -9.43
N THR A 349 -24.81 25.98 -8.85
CA THR A 349 -24.17 24.92 -9.61
C THR A 349 -23.87 23.70 -8.75
N LYS A 350 -23.27 22.65 -9.34
CA LYS A 350 -22.82 21.45 -8.61
C LYS A 350 -21.30 21.40 -8.53
N PRO A 351 -20.72 20.84 -7.45
CA PRO A 351 -19.27 20.64 -7.36
C PRO A 351 -18.70 19.87 -8.54
N SER A 352 -19.42 18.88 -9.08
CA SER A 352 -19.02 18.11 -10.26
C SER A 352 -18.95 18.91 -11.56
N ILE A 353 -19.58 20.08 -11.64
CA ILE A 353 -19.62 20.93 -12.85
C ILE A 353 -18.59 22.05 -12.76
N ALA A 354 -18.55 22.77 -11.66
CA ALA A 354 -17.76 23.97 -11.48
C ALA A 354 -16.69 23.85 -10.38
N GLY A 355 -16.54 22.66 -9.77
CA GLY A 355 -15.54 22.39 -8.74
C GLY A 355 -14.09 22.36 -9.22
N PHE A 356 -13.83 22.45 -10.54
CA PHE A 356 -12.49 22.40 -11.12
C PHE A 356 -12.18 23.64 -11.96
N GLY A 357 -10.96 24.14 -11.87
CA GLY A 357 -10.35 25.08 -12.79
C GLY A 357 -10.75 26.56 -12.67
N LEU A 358 -11.84 26.92 -12.02
CA LEU A 358 -12.37 28.27 -11.98
C LEU A 358 -11.77 29.14 -10.86
N ASN A 359 -11.73 30.46 -11.10
CA ASN A 359 -11.17 31.45 -10.19
C ASN A 359 -12.25 32.44 -9.74
N TRP A 360 -12.71 32.33 -8.50
CA TRP A 360 -13.77 33.18 -7.92
C TRP A 360 -13.33 33.90 -6.65
N GLN A 361 -12.11 34.51 -6.69
CA GLN A 361 -11.57 35.27 -5.54
C GLN A 361 -12.42 36.52 -5.19
N HIS A 362 -13.22 37.04 -6.13
CA HIS A 362 -14.16 38.11 -5.87
C HIS A 362 -15.29 37.71 -4.92
N CYS A 363 -15.54 36.41 -4.78
CA CYS A 363 -16.55 35.83 -3.90
C CYS A 363 -15.91 35.37 -2.58
N ALA A 364 -16.45 35.81 -1.44
CA ALA A 364 -15.99 35.39 -0.11
C ALA A 364 -17.03 34.60 0.68
N ARG A 365 -18.18 34.25 0.04
CA ARG A 365 -19.25 33.47 0.68
C ARG A 365 -19.65 32.29 -0.20
N THR A 366 -19.70 31.11 0.39
CA THR A 366 -20.12 29.90 -0.30
C THR A 366 -21.08 29.10 0.55
N ILE A 367 -22.12 28.54 -0.06
CA ILE A 367 -23.21 27.81 0.62
C ILE A 367 -23.32 26.42 0.00
N PHE A 368 -23.20 25.38 0.81
CA PHE A 368 -23.46 24.00 0.42
C PHE A 368 -24.86 23.60 0.91
N VAL A 369 -25.80 23.38 -0.02
CA VAL A 369 -27.19 23.00 0.29
C VAL A 369 -27.31 21.49 0.46
N GLY A 370 -26.32 20.89 1.05
CA GLY A 370 -26.12 19.47 1.27
C GLY A 370 -24.72 19.08 0.86
N VAL A 371 -24.21 18.06 1.51
CA VAL A 371 -22.87 17.50 1.24
C VAL A 371 -22.94 15.99 1.09
N THR A 372 -21.97 15.42 0.39
CA THR A 372 -21.78 13.98 0.27
C THR A 372 -20.54 13.53 1.03
N TYR A 373 -20.29 12.25 1.09
CA TYR A 373 -19.03 11.69 1.67
C TYR A 373 -17.76 12.05 0.89
N SER A 374 -17.87 12.80 -0.24
CA SER A 374 -16.73 13.20 -1.06
C SER A 374 -16.05 14.44 -0.49
N PHE A 375 -15.03 14.23 0.32
CA PHE A 375 -14.18 15.32 0.83
C PHE A 375 -13.53 16.11 -0.32
N GLU A 376 -13.05 15.44 -1.37
CA GLU A 376 -12.43 16.08 -2.51
C GLU A 376 -13.38 17.07 -3.21
N SER A 377 -14.63 16.68 -3.50
CA SER A 377 -15.62 17.56 -4.12
C SER A 377 -15.89 18.80 -3.26
N TYR A 378 -16.01 18.61 -1.96
CA TYR A 378 -16.15 19.69 -1.00
C TYR A 378 -14.93 20.62 -0.99
N TYR A 379 -13.73 20.05 -0.85
CA TYR A 379 -12.47 20.79 -0.81
C TYR A 379 -12.27 21.61 -2.08
N GLN A 380 -12.39 20.99 -3.25
CA GLN A 380 -12.25 21.65 -4.53
C GLN A 380 -13.25 22.80 -4.71
N ALA A 381 -14.50 22.64 -4.26
CA ALA A 381 -15.52 23.67 -4.31
C ALA A 381 -15.20 24.88 -3.42
N VAL A 382 -14.77 24.66 -2.16
CA VAL A 382 -14.33 25.73 -1.25
C VAL A 382 -13.15 26.49 -1.87
N ARG A 383 -12.19 25.76 -2.47
CA ARG A 383 -10.97 26.32 -3.08
C ARG A 383 -11.22 27.12 -4.36
N ARG A 384 -12.47 27.27 -4.82
CA ARG A 384 -12.82 28.25 -5.89
C ARG A 384 -12.80 29.68 -5.35
N CYS A 385 -13.21 29.87 -4.11
CA CYS A 385 -13.23 31.17 -3.41
C CYS A 385 -12.01 31.37 -2.51
N TRP A 386 -11.62 30.34 -1.76
CA TRP A 386 -10.50 30.35 -0.79
C TRP A 386 -9.20 29.94 -1.46
N ARG A 387 -8.54 30.90 -2.13
CA ARG A 387 -7.33 30.63 -2.93
C ARG A 387 -6.45 31.89 -3.04
N PHE A 388 -5.26 31.74 -3.61
CA PHE A 388 -4.35 32.85 -3.91
C PHE A 388 -5.09 34.05 -4.54
N GLY A 389 -4.85 35.25 -4.01
CA GLY A 389 -5.52 36.49 -4.41
C GLY A 389 -6.83 36.77 -3.71
N GLN A 390 -7.31 35.93 -2.80
CA GLN A 390 -8.42 36.24 -1.90
C GLN A 390 -7.95 37.15 -0.76
N ALA A 391 -8.58 38.31 -0.61
CA ALA A 391 -8.21 39.30 0.42
C ALA A 391 -9.13 39.29 1.64
N ARG A 392 -10.27 38.58 1.59
CA ARG A 392 -11.30 38.56 2.66
C ARG A 392 -11.41 37.19 3.29
N PRO A 393 -11.74 37.08 4.61
CA PRO A 393 -12.13 35.81 5.21
C PRO A 393 -13.28 35.15 4.43
N VAL A 394 -13.12 33.89 4.07
CA VAL A 394 -14.12 33.13 3.34
C VAL A 394 -15.10 32.47 4.30
N GLN A 395 -16.39 32.73 4.12
CA GLN A 395 -17.48 32.16 4.91
C GLN A 395 -18.06 30.95 4.15
N ALA A 396 -17.91 29.75 4.67
CA ALA A 396 -18.48 28.54 4.08
C ALA A 396 -19.59 28.00 4.97
N HIS A 397 -20.81 28.06 4.48
CA HIS A 397 -22.00 27.54 5.17
C HIS A 397 -22.30 26.13 4.69
N ILE A 398 -22.42 25.18 5.60
CA ILE A 398 -22.69 23.77 5.31
C ILE A 398 -24.06 23.44 5.88
N ILE A 399 -25.06 23.35 5.02
CA ILE A 399 -26.45 23.08 5.42
C ILE A 399 -26.68 21.56 5.34
N TYR A 400 -27.12 20.97 6.43
CA TYR A 400 -27.41 19.53 6.51
C TYR A 400 -28.59 19.25 7.45
N ALA A 401 -29.27 18.15 7.21
CA ALA A 401 -30.32 17.67 8.10
C ALA A 401 -29.72 17.01 9.35
N GLU A 402 -30.41 17.06 10.49
CA GLU A 402 -29.95 16.41 11.73
C GLU A 402 -29.67 14.91 11.56
N THR A 403 -30.33 14.24 10.61
CA THR A 403 -30.12 12.84 10.24
C THR A 403 -28.81 12.62 9.45
N GLU A 404 -28.22 13.66 8.85
CA GLU A 404 -26.99 13.62 8.05
C GLU A 404 -25.71 13.85 8.89
N GLY A 405 -25.78 13.97 10.21
CA GLY A 405 -24.62 14.27 11.07
C GLY A 405 -23.43 13.31 10.91
N GLN A 406 -23.64 12.07 10.45
CA GLN A 406 -22.56 11.15 10.16
C GLN A 406 -21.77 11.53 8.88
N VAL A 407 -22.42 12.14 7.89
CA VAL A 407 -21.75 12.64 6.68
C VAL A 407 -20.79 13.75 7.07
N ILE A 408 -21.25 14.69 7.92
CA ILE A 408 -20.42 15.79 8.41
C ILE A 408 -19.21 15.28 9.20
N ARG A 409 -19.42 14.39 10.19
CA ARG A 409 -18.30 13.79 10.94
C ARG A 409 -17.29 13.08 10.03
N THR A 410 -17.75 12.46 8.96
CA THR A 410 -16.86 11.80 7.99
C THR A 410 -16.04 12.80 7.19
N ILE A 411 -16.63 13.92 6.77
CA ILE A 411 -15.94 15.01 6.07
C ILE A 411 -14.91 15.67 7.00
N ASP A 412 -15.29 15.95 8.26
CA ASP A 412 -14.39 16.55 9.24
C ASP A 412 -13.18 15.67 9.51
N ARG A 413 -13.39 14.38 9.74
CA ARG A 413 -12.28 13.43 9.89
C ARG A 413 -11.36 13.45 8.67
N LYS A 414 -11.90 13.37 7.45
CA LYS A 414 -11.08 13.40 6.22
C LYS A 414 -10.35 14.74 6.03
N ARG A 415 -10.93 15.84 6.49
CA ARG A 415 -10.28 17.16 6.52
C ARG A 415 -9.08 17.16 7.45
N GLU A 416 -9.23 16.60 8.65
CA GLU A 416 -8.14 16.46 9.63
C GLU A 416 -7.05 15.53 9.12
N ASP A 417 -7.41 14.38 8.55
CA ASP A 417 -6.48 13.43 7.94
C ASP A 417 -5.69 14.09 6.79
N HIS A 418 -6.36 14.85 5.92
CA HIS A 418 -5.73 15.59 4.83
C HIS A 418 -4.78 16.68 5.34
N HIS A 419 -5.19 17.44 6.35
CA HIS A 419 -4.36 18.48 6.96
C HIS A 419 -3.13 17.88 7.64
N THR A 420 -3.29 16.78 8.37
CA THR A 420 -2.16 16.03 8.97
C THR A 420 -1.18 15.56 7.89
N MET A 421 -1.69 14.98 6.81
CA MET A 421 -0.88 14.55 5.68
C MET A 421 -0.11 15.72 5.06
N GLN A 422 -0.75 16.88 4.84
CA GLN A 422 -0.06 18.07 4.33
C GLN A 422 1.08 18.54 5.25
N ILE A 423 0.87 18.52 6.56
CA ILE A 423 1.91 18.88 7.54
C ILE A 423 3.09 17.91 7.45
N GLU A 424 2.84 16.62 7.38
CA GLU A 424 3.88 15.59 7.29
C GLU A 424 4.66 15.69 5.97
N MET A 425 3.95 15.88 4.86
CA MET A 425 4.54 16.07 3.54
C MET A 425 5.42 17.33 3.49
N SER A 426 4.92 18.47 4.02
CA SER A 426 5.68 19.70 4.10
C SER A 426 6.88 19.57 5.06
N ALA A 427 6.75 18.84 6.17
CA ALA A 427 7.84 18.58 7.08
C ALA A 427 8.97 17.77 6.41
N ALA A 428 8.61 16.78 5.60
CA ALA A 428 9.57 15.99 4.83
C ALA A 428 10.29 16.81 3.74
N MET A 429 9.65 17.88 3.22
CA MET A 429 10.25 18.78 2.23
C MET A 429 11.20 19.83 2.84
N LYS A 430 11.25 20.02 4.15
CA LYS A 430 12.07 21.07 4.81
C LYS A 430 13.58 21.00 4.52
N GLY A 431 14.08 19.90 4.00
CA GLY A 431 15.45 19.74 3.49
C GLY A 431 15.67 20.32 2.09
N GLY A 432 14.64 20.86 1.44
CA GLY A 432 14.68 21.36 0.07
C GLY A 432 14.46 20.26 -0.99
N LEU A 433 14.50 20.66 -2.27
CA LEU A 433 14.29 19.79 -3.44
C LEU A 433 15.52 18.92 -3.79
N HIS A 434 16.24 18.41 -2.79
CA HIS A 434 17.53 17.73 -3.04
C HIS A 434 17.41 16.21 -3.20
N ALA A 435 16.36 15.60 -2.71
CA ALA A 435 16.16 14.15 -2.84
C ALA A 435 15.59 13.84 -4.23
N MET A 436 16.41 13.27 -5.11
CA MET A 436 15.98 12.82 -6.45
C MET A 436 15.99 11.29 -6.57
N LYS A 437 16.45 10.59 -5.56
CA LYS A 437 16.50 9.15 -5.49
C LYS A 437 16.18 8.69 -4.08
N PHE A 438 15.52 7.58 -3.98
CA PHE A 438 15.34 6.87 -2.72
C PHE A 438 16.22 5.62 -2.75
N ALA A 439 17.06 5.46 -1.75
CA ALA A 439 17.82 4.25 -1.53
C ALA A 439 17.34 3.62 -0.22
N ARG A 440 17.09 2.32 -0.24
CA ARG A 440 16.81 1.56 0.98
C ARG A 440 18.06 1.58 1.85
N HIS A 441 17.92 2.05 3.06
CA HIS A 441 18.98 2.01 4.05
C HIS A 441 18.57 1.01 5.13
N GLY A 442 19.37 0.00 5.33
CA GLY A 442 19.24 -0.90 6.46
C GLY A 442 20.64 -1.28 6.87
N GLU A 443 21.19 -0.67 7.90
CA GLU A 443 22.37 -1.25 8.56
C GLU A 443 21.95 -2.60 9.13
N VAL A 444 22.61 -3.66 8.68
CA VAL A 444 22.49 -4.97 9.28
C VAL A 444 23.34 -4.94 10.54
N VAL A 445 22.72 -4.81 11.69
CA VAL A 445 23.40 -4.88 12.97
C VAL A 445 23.68 -6.36 13.25
N GLU A 446 24.94 -6.70 13.47
CA GLU A 446 25.38 -8.07 13.83
C GLU A 446 25.56 -8.16 15.34
N ASP A 447 24.75 -9.02 15.97
CA ASP A 447 24.88 -9.40 17.37
C ASP A 447 24.90 -10.93 17.49
N VAL A 448 25.52 -11.43 18.57
CA VAL A 448 25.62 -12.87 18.83
C VAL A 448 25.28 -13.18 20.27
N ALA A 449 24.28 -14.02 20.47
CA ALA A 449 23.95 -14.60 21.76
C ALA A 449 24.30 -16.09 21.78
N ARG A 450 24.79 -16.58 22.93
CA ARG A 450 25.18 -17.98 23.12
C ARG A 450 24.70 -18.48 24.44
N GLY A 451 24.28 -19.74 24.47
CA GLY A 451 23.90 -20.45 25.68
C GLY A 451 24.32 -21.91 25.62
N ASN A 452 23.82 -22.72 26.58
CA ASN A 452 24.12 -24.12 26.61
C ASN A 452 23.49 -24.84 25.41
N GLY A 453 24.35 -25.27 24.47
CA GLY A 453 23.92 -25.98 23.27
C GLY A 453 23.37 -25.14 22.15
N TRP A 454 23.41 -23.82 22.25
CA TRP A 454 22.87 -22.95 21.17
C TRP A 454 23.72 -21.69 20.93
N GLU A 455 23.66 -21.21 19.67
CA GLU A 455 24.12 -19.90 19.21
C GLU A 455 23.02 -19.28 18.35
N LEU A 456 22.70 -18.01 18.61
CA LEU A 456 21.76 -17.24 17.80
C LEU A 456 22.40 -15.91 17.37
N ARG A 457 22.40 -15.64 16.08
CA ARG A 457 22.93 -14.41 15.51
C ARG A 457 21.81 -13.48 15.11
N ARG A 458 21.95 -12.19 15.40
CA ARG A 458 21.18 -11.13 14.77
C ARG A 458 21.93 -10.69 13.51
N GLY A 459 21.29 -10.72 12.35
CA GLY A 459 21.95 -10.32 11.11
C GLY A 459 21.34 -10.90 9.85
N ASP A 460 22.04 -10.69 8.76
CA ASP A 460 21.70 -11.29 7.46
C ASP A 460 22.05 -12.78 7.45
N CYS A 461 21.10 -13.60 7.06
CA CYS A 461 21.28 -15.06 7.06
C CYS A 461 22.34 -15.55 6.06
N VAL A 462 22.51 -14.89 4.90
CA VAL A 462 23.52 -15.27 3.90
C VAL A 462 24.93 -15.03 4.42
N THR A 463 25.19 -13.87 4.99
CA THR A 463 26.52 -13.54 5.55
C THR A 463 26.80 -14.27 6.85
N SER A 464 25.80 -14.41 7.72
CA SER A 464 25.95 -15.08 9.01
C SER A 464 26.28 -16.57 8.87
N LEU A 465 25.72 -17.27 7.89
CA LEU A 465 26.01 -18.69 7.65
C LEU A 465 27.49 -18.99 7.35
N ARG A 466 28.27 -18.00 6.91
CA ARG A 466 29.74 -18.14 6.73
C ARG A 466 30.49 -18.46 8.01
N HIS A 467 29.88 -18.21 9.16
CA HIS A 467 30.44 -18.58 10.46
C HIS A 467 30.16 -20.05 10.87
N VAL A 468 29.33 -20.76 10.11
CA VAL A 468 29.09 -22.20 10.34
C VAL A 468 30.10 -23.00 9.52
N ALA A 469 30.73 -23.98 10.17
CA ALA A 469 31.70 -24.84 9.52
C ALA A 469 31.04 -25.68 8.40
N ASP A 470 31.83 -26.00 7.38
CA ASP A 470 31.39 -26.87 6.29
C ASP A 470 30.99 -28.24 6.87
N GLU A 471 29.95 -28.82 6.32
CA GLU A 471 29.51 -30.19 6.63
C GLU A 471 29.33 -30.47 8.13
N SER A 472 28.80 -29.47 8.88
CA SER A 472 28.62 -29.57 10.34
C SER A 472 27.16 -29.66 10.78
N VAL A 473 26.22 -29.38 9.88
CA VAL A 473 24.80 -29.35 10.19
C VAL A 473 24.13 -30.68 9.87
N GLY A 474 23.53 -31.29 10.92
CA GLY A 474 22.81 -32.56 10.79
C GLY A 474 21.41 -32.40 10.20
N LEU A 475 20.73 -31.28 10.44
CA LEU A 475 19.40 -31.00 9.94
C LEU A 475 19.17 -29.49 9.86
N SER A 476 18.63 -28.99 8.76
CA SER A 476 18.05 -27.66 8.72
C SER A 476 16.51 -27.77 8.75
N VAL A 477 15.85 -26.98 9.62
CA VAL A 477 14.38 -26.88 9.70
C VAL A 477 14.02 -25.41 9.79
N PHE A 478 13.19 -24.92 8.87
CA PHE A 478 12.75 -23.52 8.88
C PHE A 478 11.54 -23.25 7.99
N SER A 479 10.92 -22.11 8.22
CA SER A 479 9.91 -21.52 7.35
C SER A 479 10.49 -20.24 6.74
N PRO A 480 10.70 -20.17 5.40
CA PRO A 480 11.23 -18.96 4.77
C PRO A 480 10.19 -17.85 4.77
N PRO A 481 10.57 -16.59 4.53
CA PRO A 481 9.63 -15.54 4.16
C PRO A 481 8.79 -15.99 2.96
N PHE A 482 7.47 -15.76 3.03
CA PHE A 482 6.55 -16.11 1.94
C PHE A 482 6.47 -14.99 0.92
N LYS A 483 7.58 -14.77 0.19
CA LYS A 483 7.71 -13.72 -0.82
C LYS A 483 7.35 -12.34 -0.20
N ASP A 484 6.65 -11.49 -0.95
CA ASP A 484 6.14 -10.17 -0.57
C ASP A 484 4.92 -10.18 0.35
N LEU A 485 4.52 -11.35 0.86
CA LEU A 485 3.33 -11.46 1.72
C LEU A 485 3.50 -10.71 3.05
N TYR A 486 4.73 -10.71 3.60
CA TYR A 486 5.10 -10.00 4.83
C TYR A 486 6.52 -9.45 4.72
N ILE A 487 6.67 -8.16 4.98
CA ILE A 487 7.98 -7.50 5.15
C ILE A 487 8.19 -7.35 6.65
N TYR A 488 9.28 -7.92 7.14
CA TYR A 488 9.58 -7.98 8.58
C TYR A 488 10.43 -6.81 9.06
N SER A 489 11.20 -6.20 8.14
CA SER A 489 12.07 -5.06 8.42
C SER A 489 12.25 -4.18 7.17
N ASP A 490 12.80 -2.99 7.35
CA ASP A 490 13.21 -2.07 6.27
C ASP A 490 14.56 -2.44 5.65
N SER A 491 15.28 -3.41 6.23
CA SER A 491 16.58 -3.85 5.76
C SER A 491 16.54 -4.41 4.34
N ILE A 492 17.56 -4.08 3.54
CA ILE A 492 17.78 -4.70 2.22
C ILE A 492 18.09 -6.19 2.33
N ALA A 493 18.57 -6.66 3.48
CA ALA A 493 18.81 -8.07 3.78
C ALA A 493 17.53 -8.86 4.07
N ASP A 494 16.40 -8.20 4.31
CA ASP A 494 15.11 -8.87 4.41
C ASP A 494 14.66 -9.39 3.03
N MET A 495 14.60 -10.74 2.89
CA MET A 495 14.15 -11.37 1.65
C MET A 495 12.68 -11.09 1.36
N GLY A 496 11.84 -10.92 2.40
CA GLY A 496 10.45 -10.50 2.26
C GLY A 496 10.28 -9.07 1.72
N ASN A 497 11.33 -8.25 1.82
CA ASN A 497 11.39 -6.90 1.29
C ASN A 497 11.94 -6.91 -0.16
N SER A 498 11.27 -7.63 -1.06
CA SER A 498 11.62 -7.75 -2.48
C SER A 498 10.53 -7.13 -3.36
N GLY A 499 10.93 -6.47 -4.45
CA GLY A 499 10.03 -5.77 -5.36
C GLY A 499 9.24 -6.71 -6.27
N ASP A 500 9.86 -7.82 -6.67
CA ASP A 500 9.26 -8.81 -7.58
C ASP A 500 9.78 -10.24 -7.29
N ASP A 501 9.35 -11.18 -8.13
CA ASP A 501 9.74 -12.59 -8.04
C ASP A 501 11.23 -12.79 -8.30
N ASP A 502 11.78 -12.11 -9.28
CA ASP A 502 13.17 -12.29 -9.71
C ASP A 502 14.12 -11.80 -8.60
N GLU A 503 13.79 -10.67 -7.97
CA GLU A 503 14.54 -10.17 -6.82
C GLU A 503 14.44 -11.12 -5.62
N PHE A 504 13.25 -11.66 -5.32
CA PHE A 504 13.06 -12.60 -4.21
C PHE A 504 13.84 -13.89 -4.42
N TYR A 505 13.64 -14.56 -5.57
CA TYR A 505 14.31 -15.83 -5.84
C TYR A 505 15.80 -15.63 -6.09
N GLY A 506 16.21 -14.52 -6.68
CA GLY A 506 17.61 -14.13 -6.79
C GLY A 506 18.28 -14.00 -5.42
N HIS A 507 17.63 -13.33 -4.48
CA HIS A 507 18.12 -13.17 -3.09
C HIS A 507 18.20 -14.53 -2.38
N PHE A 508 17.12 -15.32 -2.45
CA PHE A 508 17.06 -16.64 -1.83
C PHE A 508 18.11 -17.59 -2.43
N GLY A 509 18.43 -17.43 -3.72
CA GLY A 509 19.46 -18.17 -4.43
C GLY A 509 20.87 -18.00 -3.84
N TYR A 510 21.17 -16.92 -3.13
CA TYR A 510 22.45 -16.77 -2.41
C TYR A 510 22.50 -17.54 -1.09
N LEU A 511 21.36 -17.82 -0.47
CA LEU A 511 21.29 -18.59 0.77
C LEU A 511 21.50 -20.10 0.53
N ILE A 512 20.94 -20.64 -0.56
CA ILE A 512 20.92 -22.09 -0.78
C ILE A 512 22.32 -22.70 -0.90
N PRO A 513 23.30 -22.10 -1.61
CA PRO A 513 24.68 -22.60 -1.62
C PRO A 513 25.31 -22.68 -0.24
N GLU A 514 25.04 -21.70 0.62
CA GLU A 514 25.54 -21.73 2.01
C GLU A 514 24.88 -22.86 2.83
N LEU A 515 23.57 -23.07 2.66
CA LEU A 515 22.87 -24.21 3.26
C LEU A 515 23.44 -25.54 2.77
N LEU A 516 23.74 -25.65 1.48
CA LEU A 516 24.35 -26.85 0.90
C LEU A 516 25.77 -27.07 1.45
N ARG A 517 26.57 -26.01 1.59
CA ARG A 517 27.94 -26.07 2.11
C ARG A 517 27.94 -26.61 3.55
N VAL A 518 27.10 -26.05 4.43
CA VAL A 518 27.11 -26.40 5.85
C VAL A 518 26.43 -27.73 6.17
N THR A 519 25.52 -28.21 5.30
CA THR A 519 24.84 -29.49 5.50
C THR A 519 25.81 -30.65 5.33
N MET A 520 25.80 -31.61 6.24
CA MET A 520 26.60 -32.84 6.13
C MET A 520 26.14 -33.68 4.92
N PRO A 521 27.06 -34.36 4.20
CA PRO A 521 26.69 -35.26 3.12
C PRO A 521 25.62 -36.26 3.55
N GLY A 522 24.60 -36.43 2.72
CA GLY A 522 23.45 -37.31 2.96
C GLY A 522 22.38 -36.78 3.90
N ARG A 523 22.63 -35.68 4.57
CA ARG A 523 21.68 -35.06 5.50
C ARG A 523 20.66 -34.16 4.79
N LEU A 524 19.66 -33.72 5.54
CA LEU A 524 18.43 -33.14 5.03
C LEU A 524 18.27 -31.69 5.42
N CYS A 525 17.56 -30.96 4.53
CA CYS A 525 17.07 -29.62 4.76
C CYS A 525 15.54 -29.64 4.58
N ALA A 526 14.80 -29.34 5.64
CA ALA A 526 13.33 -29.36 5.70
C ALA A 526 12.79 -27.94 5.68
N VAL A 527 12.05 -27.59 4.65
CA VAL A 527 11.52 -26.25 4.39
C VAL A 527 10.00 -26.26 4.49
N HIS A 528 9.45 -25.61 5.50
CA HIS A 528 8.01 -25.45 5.65
C HIS A 528 7.50 -24.31 4.77
N CYS A 529 6.47 -24.58 3.96
CA CYS A 529 5.87 -23.59 3.07
C CYS A 529 4.41 -23.91 2.75
N LYS A 530 3.78 -23.04 1.96
CA LYS A 530 2.42 -23.25 1.42
C LYS A 530 2.24 -22.53 0.11
N ASP A 531 1.16 -22.88 -0.62
CA ASP A 531 0.71 -22.08 -1.75
C ASP A 531 0.26 -20.69 -1.31
N LEU A 532 0.46 -19.68 -2.17
CA LEU A 532 0.05 -18.31 -1.88
C LEU A 532 -1.23 -17.96 -2.65
N PRO A 533 -2.24 -17.33 -2.00
CA PRO A 533 -3.46 -16.97 -2.69
C PRO A 533 -3.23 -15.80 -3.65
N LEU A 534 -3.69 -15.95 -4.91
CA LEU A 534 -3.79 -14.87 -5.87
C LEU A 534 -5.17 -14.22 -5.79
N TYR A 535 -5.21 -12.90 -5.75
CA TYR A 535 -6.42 -12.10 -5.69
C TYR A 535 -6.63 -11.34 -7.01
N LYS A 536 -7.83 -11.44 -7.61
CA LYS A 536 -8.15 -10.79 -8.89
C LYS A 536 -7.78 -9.30 -8.93
N ASN A 537 -7.98 -8.60 -7.84
CA ASN A 537 -7.75 -7.16 -7.76
C ASN A 537 -6.26 -6.79 -7.62
N ARG A 538 -5.43 -7.72 -7.12
CA ARG A 538 -4.00 -7.53 -6.93
C ARG A 538 -3.21 -8.13 -8.08
N ASP A 539 -3.51 -9.39 -8.41
CA ASP A 539 -2.69 -10.22 -9.28
C ASP A 539 -3.29 -10.41 -10.69
N GLY A 540 -4.39 -9.70 -11.00
CA GLY A 540 -5.11 -9.79 -12.28
C GLY A 540 -5.97 -11.04 -12.44
N ALA A 541 -5.65 -12.12 -11.74
CA ALA A 541 -6.40 -13.38 -11.72
C ALA A 541 -6.59 -13.88 -10.28
N ALA A 542 -7.66 -14.63 -10.06
CA ALA A 542 -7.86 -15.33 -8.79
C ALA A 542 -7.36 -16.77 -8.94
N GLY A 543 -6.48 -17.23 -8.06
CA GLY A 543 -5.87 -18.54 -8.13
C GLY A 543 -4.96 -18.85 -6.96
N LEU A 544 -4.06 -19.77 -7.17
CA LEU A 544 -2.96 -20.06 -6.26
C LEU A 544 -1.63 -19.86 -7.03
N TYR A 545 -0.68 -19.29 -6.34
CA TYR A 545 0.71 -19.22 -6.77
C TYR A 545 1.44 -20.43 -6.18
N ASP A 546 2.02 -21.25 -7.03
CA ASP A 546 2.76 -22.45 -6.65
C ASP A 546 4.14 -22.08 -6.08
N PHE A 547 4.14 -21.55 -4.85
CA PHE A 547 5.38 -21.24 -4.13
C PHE A 547 6.20 -22.49 -3.80
N PRO A 548 5.59 -23.62 -3.35
CA PRO A 548 6.32 -24.87 -3.13
C PRO A 548 7.05 -25.39 -4.38
N GLY A 549 6.41 -25.38 -5.53
CA GLY A 549 7.03 -25.82 -6.78
C GLY A 549 8.20 -24.95 -7.21
N LYS A 550 8.10 -23.63 -7.00
CA LYS A 550 9.21 -22.69 -7.26
C LYS A 550 10.40 -22.94 -6.34
N LEU A 551 10.16 -23.22 -5.05
CA LEU A 551 11.23 -23.56 -4.10
C LEU A 551 11.91 -24.88 -4.49
N VAL A 552 11.16 -25.91 -4.90
CA VAL A 552 11.75 -27.18 -5.35
C VAL A 552 12.71 -26.91 -6.52
N ALA A 553 12.26 -26.22 -7.55
CA ALA A 553 13.09 -25.90 -8.71
C ALA A 553 14.34 -25.10 -8.33
N LEU A 554 14.21 -24.16 -7.40
CA LEU A 554 15.33 -23.33 -6.94
C LEU A 554 16.37 -24.14 -6.15
N PHE A 555 15.96 -25.01 -5.23
CA PHE A 555 16.88 -25.85 -4.47
C PHE A 555 17.61 -26.85 -5.39
N GLU A 556 16.90 -27.47 -6.34
CA GLU A 556 17.51 -28.39 -7.33
C GLU A 556 18.53 -27.67 -8.22
N ALA A 557 18.23 -26.44 -8.64
CA ALA A 557 19.16 -25.63 -9.41
C ALA A 557 20.49 -25.31 -8.67
N HIS A 558 20.47 -25.34 -7.33
CA HIS A 558 21.63 -25.07 -6.48
C HIS A 558 22.26 -26.34 -5.87
N GLY A 559 21.93 -27.52 -6.36
CA GLY A 559 22.64 -28.77 -6.06
C GLY A 559 22.04 -29.63 -4.96
N PHE A 560 20.92 -29.26 -4.39
CA PHE A 560 20.14 -30.18 -3.56
C PHE A 560 19.34 -31.17 -4.44
N THR A 561 19.06 -32.35 -3.90
CA THR A 561 18.13 -33.29 -4.50
C THR A 561 16.79 -33.22 -3.77
N PHE A 562 15.69 -33.08 -4.49
CA PHE A 562 14.37 -33.14 -3.89
C PHE A 562 14.10 -34.56 -3.36
N HIS A 563 13.93 -34.70 -2.07
CA HIS A 563 13.80 -36.00 -1.39
C HIS A 563 12.33 -36.41 -1.19
N SER A 564 11.52 -35.53 -0.60
CA SER A 564 10.12 -35.83 -0.32
C SER A 564 9.31 -34.57 -0.01
N ARG A 565 7.98 -34.74 -0.02
CA ARG A 565 7.03 -33.70 0.40
C ARG A 565 6.08 -34.30 1.41
N VAL A 566 5.93 -33.66 2.56
CA VAL A 566 4.88 -33.97 3.52
C VAL A 566 3.80 -32.92 3.42
N THR A 567 2.54 -33.35 3.35
CA THR A 567 1.36 -32.48 3.37
C THR A 567 0.81 -32.37 4.79
N ILE A 568 0.69 -31.15 5.31
CA ILE A 568 0.07 -30.88 6.60
C ILE A 568 -1.38 -30.49 6.36
N TRP A 569 -2.29 -31.32 6.86
CA TRP A 569 -3.72 -31.04 6.76
C TRP A 569 -4.10 -29.83 7.61
N LYS A 570 -4.97 -28.99 7.08
CA LYS A 570 -5.58 -27.86 7.77
C LYS A 570 -7.08 -27.88 7.67
N ASP A 571 -7.75 -27.47 8.75
CA ASP A 571 -9.20 -27.29 8.71
C ASP A 571 -9.58 -26.22 7.68
N PRO A 572 -10.38 -26.58 6.66
CA PRO A 572 -10.69 -25.68 5.55
C PRO A 572 -11.48 -24.42 5.96
N VAL A 573 -12.26 -24.50 7.05
CA VAL A 573 -13.05 -23.37 7.55
C VAL A 573 -12.13 -22.37 8.25
N THR A 574 -11.24 -22.86 9.10
CA THR A 574 -10.24 -22.03 9.80
C THR A 574 -9.29 -21.37 8.82
N GLU A 575 -8.80 -22.10 7.82
CA GLU A 575 -7.88 -21.56 6.81
C GLU A 575 -8.57 -20.51 5.93
N MET A 576 -9.83 -20.72 5.56
CA MET A 576 -10.59 -19.72 4.82
C MET A 576 -10.81 -18.43 5.62
N GLN A 577 -11.07 -18.53 6.93
CA GLN A 577 -11.22 -17.35 7.79
C GLN A 577 -9.92 -16.55 7.88
N ARG A 578 -8.77 -17.22 7.90
CA ARG A 578 -7.43 -16.61 7.93
C ARG A 578 -7.06 -15.97 6.60
N THR A 579 -7.28 -16.66 5.49
CA THR A 579 -6.85 -16.21 4.15
C THR A 579 -7.91 -15.39 3.43
N LYS A 580 -9.16 -15.36 3.95
CA LYS A 580 -10.35 -14.77 3.28
C LYS A 580 -10.54 -15.29 1.85
N ASN A 581 -10.15 -16.51 1.60
CA ASN A 581 -10.23 -17.14 0.28
C ASN A 581 -11.69 -17.43 -0.06
N HIS A 582 -12.16 -16.91 -1.20
CA HIS A 582 -13.55 -17.05 -1.61
C HIS A 582 -13.90 -18.51 -1.96
N GLY A 583 -15.08 -18.95 -1.58
CA GLY A 583 -15.70 -20.15 -2.11
C GLY A 583 -15.70 -21.37 -1.20
N LEU A 584 -15.13 -21.32 0.00
CA LEU A 584 -15.12 -22.46 0.94
C LEU A 584 -16.27 -22.44 1.96
N LEU A 585 -17.06 -21.37 2.06
CA LEU A 585 -18.21 -21.36 2.94
C LEU A 585 -19.33 -22.24 2.37
N HIS A 586 -19.74 -23.22 3.12
CA HIS A 586 -20.86 -24.13 2.76
C HIS A 586 -22.11 -23.36 2.31
N LYS A 587 -22.46 -22.24 2.97
CA LYS A 587 -23.58 -21.38 2.57
C LYS A 587 -23.43 -20.80 1.16
N ASN A 588 -22.21 -20.47 0.72
CA ASN A 588 -21.97 -19.93 -0.61
C ASN A 588 -22.09 -21.02 -1.67
N PHE A 589 -21.60 -22.21 -1.37
CA PHE A 589 -21.78 -23.39 -2.22
C PHE A 589 -23.27 -23.73 -2.41
N VAL A 590 -24.03 -23.79 -1.31
CA VAL A 590 -25.45 -24.14 -1.33
C VAL A 590 -26.31 -23.05 -1.96
N ALA A 591 -26.07 -21.76 -1.60
CA ALA A 591 -26.93 -20.66 -2.02
C ALA A 591 -26.61 -20.15 -3.43
N ARG A 592 -25.34 -20.13 -3.84
CA ARG A 592 -24.89 -19.48 -5.07
C ARG A 592 -24.33 -20.42 -6.13
N ARG A 593 -24.07 -21.68 -5.80
CA ARG A 593 -23.40 -22.66 -6.67
C ARG A 593 -22.10 -22.13 -7.28
N GLU A 594 -21.35 -21.33 -6.50
CA GLU A 594 -20.06 -20.79 -6.93
C GLU A 594 -19.02 -21.91 -7.02
N VAL A 595 -18.02 -21.72 -7.89
CA VAL A 595 -16.86 -22.61 -7.96
C VAL A 595 -16.14 -22.57 -6.62
N VAL A 596 -16.19 -23.69 -5.89
CA VAL A 596 -15.56 -23.83 -4.58
C VAL A 596 -14.10 -24.18 -4.77
N ARG A 597 -13.19 -23.48 -4.11
CA ARG A 597 -11.80 -23.89 -3.99
C ARG A 597 -11.64 -24.89 -2.85
N GLN A 598 -10.72 -25.81 -3.03
CA GLN A 598 -10.28 -26.69 -1.95
C GLN A 598 -9.53 -25.87 -0.90
N GLY A 599 -9.47 -26.34 0.34
CA GLY A 599 -8.63 -25.79 1.38
C GLY A 599 -7.16 -25.86 0.99
N MET A 600 -6.35 -24.89 1.48
CA MET A 600 -4.90 -24.90 1.30
C MET A 600 -4.25 -25.71 2.41
N ALA A 601 -3.40 -26.64 2.05
CA ALA A 601 -2.51 -27.33 2.98
C ALA A 601 -1.23 -26.50 3.20
N ASP A 602 -0.50 -26.81 4.26
CA ASP A 602 0.92 -26.48 4.33
C ASP A 602 1.74 -27.70 3.90
N TYR A 603 3.01 -27.45 3.57
CA TYR A 603 3.94 -28.48 3.12
C TYR A 603 5.25 -28.40 3.88
N VAL A 604 5.88 -29.56 4.12
CA VAL A 604 7.30 -29.64 4.43
C VAL A 604 8.00 -30.22 3.19
N LEU A 605 8.78 -29.41 2.51
CA LEU A 605 9.64 -29.84 1.41
C LEU A 605 10.96 -30.29 1.97
N VAL A 606 11.37 -31.51 1.63
CA VAL A 606 12.60 -32.10 2.15
C VAL A 606 13.61 -32.24 1.03
N PHE A 607 14.78 -31.66 1.23
CA PHE A 607 15.88 -31.67 0.29
C PHE A 607 17.07 -32.40 0.90
N ARG A 608 17.87 -33.06 0.07
CA ARG A 608 19.01 -33.88 0.48
C ARG A 608 20.29 -33.39 -0.18
N LYS A 609 21.36 -33.26 0.64
CA LYS A 609 22.71 -33.12 0.08
C LYS A 609 23.20 -34.47 -0.39
N TRP A 610 23.11 -34.75 -1.69
CA TRP A 610 23.56 -35.99 -2.29
C TRP A 610 25.09 -36.05 -2.39
N SER A 611 25.68 -37.22 -2.12
CA SER A 611 27.09 -37.50 -2.37
C SER A 611 27.23 -38.82 -3.09
N PRO A 612 27.83 -38.83 -4.30
CA PRO A 612 28.02 -40.05 -5.07
C PRO A 612 29.03 -41.03 -4.44
N GLU A 613 29.85 -40.55 -3.51
CA GLU A 613 30.90 -41.38 -2.83
C GLU A 613 30.33 -42.11 -1.60
N MET A 614 29.09 -41.85 -1.22
CA MET A 614 28.45 -42.46 -0.05
C MET A 614 27.41 -43.51 -0.51
N PRO A 615 27.42 -44.71 0.08
CA PRO A 615 26.35 -45.68 -0.11
C PRO A 615 25.00 -45.10 0.29
N ASP A 616 23.92 -45.44 -0.43
CA ASP A 616 22.59 -44.94 -0.13
C ASP A 616 22.11 -45.17 1.29
N CYS A 617 22.48 -46.30 1.87
CA CYS A 617 22.16 -46.63 3.27
C CYS A 617 22.83 -45.75 4.32
N GLN A 618 23.88 -45.01 3.96
CA GLN A 618 24.60 -44.10 4.86
C GLN A 618 24.18 -42.63 4.70
N VAL A 619 23.43 -42.30 3.67
CA VAL A 619 23.19 -40.92 3.24
C VAL A 619 22.22 -40.17 4.18
N THR A 620 21.36 -40.89 4.91
CA THR A 620 20.38 -40.30 5.83
C THR A 620 20.60 -40.80 7.27
N HIS A 621 21.56 -41.70 7.48
CA HIS A 621 21.77 -42.32 8.80
C HIS A 621 23.11 -41.89 9.36
N PRO A 622 23.28 -41.97 10.67
CA PRO A 622 24.59 -41.77 11.28
C PRO A 622 25.60 -42.83 10.79
N PRO A 623 26.89 -42.55 10.93
CA PRO A 623 27.93 -43.48 10.48
C PRO A 623 27.85 -44.87 11.12
N VAL A 624 27.20 -44.96 12.26
CA VAL A 624 27.02 -46.25 13.00
C VAL A 624 25.59 -46.72 12.82
N PRO A 625 25.35 -47.80 12.04
CA PRO A 625 24.02 -48.39 11.92
C PRO A 625 23.44 -48.77 13.27
N GLY A 626 22.24 -48.36 13.56
CA GLY A 626 21.59 -48.62 14.85
C GLY A 626 21.56 -47.40 15.79
N ASP A 627 22.41 -46.41 15.59
CA ASP A 627 22.35 -45.14 16.31
C ASP A 627 21.33 -44.16 15.71
N TYR A 628 20.92 -44.37 14.49
CA TYR A 628 19.89 -43.56 13.83
C TYR A 628 18.53 -44.26 13.88
N ILE A 629 17.64 -43.63 14.53
CA ILE A 629 16.23 -43.95 14.51
C ILE A 629 15.37 -42.71 14.27
N GLY A 630 15.98 -41.55 14.15
CA GLY A 630 15.31 -40.27 14.02
C GLY A 630 14.55 -39.87 15.28
N THR A 631 14.54 -40.72 16.30
CA THR A 631 13.87 -40.53 17.58
C THR A 631 14.74 -41.05 18.71
N ASP A 632 14.57 -40.51 19.90
CA ASP A 632 15.10 -41.13 21.08
C ASP A 632 14.28 -42.39 21.41
N PRO A 633 14.88 -43.60 21.47
CA PRO A 633 14.10 -44.79 21.76
C PRO A 633 13.51 -44.66 23.15
N PRO A 634 12.26 -45.08 23.35
CA PRO A 634 11.73 -45.21 24.68
C PRO A 634 12.58 -46.23 25.45
N THR A 635 12.71 -46.03 26.75
CA THR A 635 13.48 -46.90 27.63
C THR A 635 13.05 -48.37 27.62
N SER A 636 11.86 -48.61 27.06
CA SER A 636 11.23 -49.93 26.91
C SER A 636 10.94 -50.29 25.45
N TRP A 637 11.84 -49.96 24.53
CA TRP A 637 11.65 -50.16 23.08
C TRP A 637 11.20 -51.58 22.72
N ASP A 638 11.80 -52.59 23.31
CA ASP A 638 11.46 -53.99 23.07
C ASP A 638 10.12 -54.39 23.70
N SER A 639 9.68 -53.74 24.74
CA SER A 639 8.41 -54.00 25.41
C SER A 639 7.22 -53.20 24.88
N ASP A 640 7.50 -52.14 24.09
CA ASP A 640 6.46 -51.27 23.52
C ASP A 640 6.54 -51.15 21.99
N ARG A 641 6.72 -52.32 21.36
CA ARG A 641 6.86 -52.43 19.91
C ARG A 641 5.65 -51.83 19.15
N ASP A 642 4.44 -52.00 19.67
CA ASP A 642 3.22 -51.52 19.02
C ASP A 642 3.19 -49.97 19.05
N TRP A 643 3.64 -49.37 20.14
CA TRP A 643 3.76 -47.92 20.24
C TRP A 643 4.77 -47.36 19.21
N SER A 644 5.91 -47.97 19.09
CA SER A 644 6.97 -47.51 18.17
C SER A 644 6.52 -47.67 16.70
N ILE A 645 5.86 -48.78 16.36
CA ILE A 645 5.31 -49.00 15.01
C ILE A 645 4.24 -47.96 14.68
N GLN A 646 3.30 -47.71 15.61
CA GLN A 646 2.22 -46.72 15.39
C GLN A 646 2.78 -45.30 15.26
N THR A 647 3.77 -44.96 16.09
CA THR A 647 4.43 -43.62 16.00
C THR A 647 5.16 -43.48 14.68
N TRP A 648 5.94 -44.49 14.27
CA TRP A 648 6.60 -44.46 12.97
C TRP A 648 5.61 -44.34 11.82
N GLN A 649 4.54 -45.14 11.79
CA GLN A 649 3.50 -45.07 10.74
C GLN A 649 2.87 -43.69 10.65
N ARG A 650 2.61 -43.04 11.77
CA ARG A 650 2.05 -41.69 11.85
C ARG A 650 3.03 -40.63 11.34
N TYR A 651 4.30 -40.71 11.75
CA TYR A 651 5.32 -39.71 11.40
C TYR A 651 5.85 -39.89 9.96
N ALA A 652 6.02 -41.11 9.51
CA ALA A 652 6.44 -41.42 8.14
C ALA A 652 5.31 -41.26 7.10
N SER A 653 4.10 -40.94 7.54
CA SER A 653 2.97 -40.68 6.62
C SER A 653 3.27 -39.47 5.73
N PRO A 654 2.95 -39.52 4.42
CA PRO A 654 3.08 -38.36 3.53
C PRO A 654 2.04 -37.25 3.83
N VAL A 655 1.08 -37.54 4.70
CA VAL A 655 0.06 -36.58 5.14
C VAL A 655 -0.02 -36.58 6.66
N TRP A 656 0.28 -35.46 7.29
CA TRP A 656 0.13 -35.26 8.73
C TRP A 656 -1.22 -34.61 9.02
N MET A 657 -2.14 -35.37 9.61
CA MET A 657 -3.52 -34.92 9.85
C MET A 657 -3.76 -34.42 11.27
N ASP A 658 -2.81 -34.66 12.19
CA ASP A 658 -2.93 -34.46 13.63
C ASP A 658 -2.02 -33.33 14.17
N ILE A 659 -1.54 -32.44 13.32
CA ILE A 659 -0.77 -31.26 13.72
C ILE A 659 -1.70 -30.23 14.38
N SER A 660 -1.38 -29.85 15.62
CA SER A 660 -2.10 -28.81 16.35
C SER A 660 -1.71 -27.43 15.80
N GLN A 661 -2.69 -26.71 15.25
CA GLN A 661 -2.47 -25.35 14.71
C GLN A 661 -2.18 -24.32 15.81
N THR A 662 -2.44 -24.64 17.06
CA THR A 662 -2.27 -23.75 18.22
C THR A 662 -1.04 -24.08 19.06
N ASN A 663 -0.37 -25.22 18.80
CA ASN A 663 0.86 -25.60 19.48
C ASN A 663 2.06 -24.82 18.91
N VAL A 664 2.19 -23.56 19.33
CA VAL A 664 3.23 -22.61 18.92
C VAL A 664 3.77 -21.86 20.13
N LEU A 665 5.00 -21.36 20.08
CA LEU A 665 5.54 -20.51 21.13
C LEU A 665 4.73 -19.22 21.30
N GLY A 666 4.71 -18.69 22.52
CA GLY A 666 4.05 -17.43 22.85
C GLY A 666 4.68 -16.25 22.13
N LYS A 667 3.88 -15.50 21.39
CA LYS A 667 4.32 -14.41 20.51
C LYS A 667 3.98 -13.01 21.01
N SER A 668 3.39 -12.88 22.19
CA SER A 668 2.88 -11.60 22.69
C SER A 668 3.97 -10.61 23.04
N ALA A 669 5.12 -11.09 23.53
CA ALA A 669 6.25 -10.27 23.96
C ALA A 669 7.15 -9.81 22.78
N ALA A 670 7.08 -10.48 21.63
CA ALA A 670 7.87 -10.16 20.44
C ALA A 670 7.21 -9.09 19.53
N ARG A 671 6.06 -8.55 19.92
CA ARG A 671 5.33 -7.55 19.13
C ARG A 671 5.79 -6.16 19.49
N ASP A 672 6.29 -5.41 18.51
CA ASP A 672 6.65 -4.00 18.69
C ASP A 672 5.39 -3.12 18.77
N GLU A 673 4.28 -3.52 18.11
CA GLU A 673 3.01 -2.79 18.12
C GLU A 673 1.80 -3.76 18.19
N LYS A 674 0.66 -3.23 18.66
CA LYS A 674 -0.61 -4.00 18.74
C LYS A 674 -1.09 -4.56 17.40
N ASP A 675 -0.59 -4.04 16.29
CA ASP A 675 -1.02 -4.39 14.93
C ASP A 675 -0.14 -5.45 14.24
N GLU A 676 1.00 -5.85 14.81
CA GLU A 676 1.80 -6.98 14.32
C GLU A 676 1.12 -8.33 14.61
N LYS A 677 0.03 -8.59 13.92
CA LYS A 677 -0.73 -9.87 14.04
C LYS A 677 -0.10 -11.02 13.25
N HIS A 678 1.01 -10.78 12.55
CA HIS A 678 1.52 -11.69 11.51
C HIS A 678 2.66 -12.61 11.94
N ILE A 679 3.10 -12.55 13.20
CA ILE A 679 4.02 -13.57 13.73
C ILE A 679 3.27 -14.92 13.71
N CYS A 680 3.66 -15.79 12.80
CA CYS A 680 3.17 -17.16 12.71
C CYS A 680 4.33 -18.11 12.96
N PRO A 681 4.70 -18.38 14.23
CA PRO A 681 5.72 -19.36 14.53
C PRO A 681 5.34 -20.70 13.94
N LEU A 682 6.35 -21.47 13.51
CA LEU A 682 6.12 -22.84 13.07
C LEU A 682 5.61 -23.69 14.25
N GLN A 683 4.67 -24.57 13.96
CA GLN A 683 4.09 -25.44 14.98
C GLN A 683 5.17 -26.38 15.57
N LEU A 684 5.21 -26.46 16.88
CA LEU A 684 6.18 -27.32 17.59
C LEU A 684 6.03 -28.78 17.19
N ASP A 685 4.80 -29.26 16.92
CA ASP A 685 4.54 -30.61 16.43
C ASP A 685 5.24 -30.91 15.08
N VAL A 686 5.31 -29.92 14.18
CA VAL A 686 5.98 -30.07 12.89
C VAL A 686 7.50 -30.16 13.09
N ILE A 687 8.05 -29.26 13.91
CA ILE A 687 9.47 -29.25 14.24
C ILE A 687 9.88 -30.55 14.93
N GLU A 688 9.11 -30.97 15.92
CA GLU A 688 9.31 -32.24 16.63
C GLU A 688 9.46 -33.40 15.65
N ARG A 689 8.50 -33.57 14.73
CA ARG A 689 8.54 -34.68 13.75
C ARG A 689 9.74 -34.60 12.82
N CYS A 690 10.11 -33.39 12.37
CA CYS A 690 11.31 -33.20 11.55
C CYS A 690 12.57 -33.59 12.32
N VAL A 691 12.70 -33.16 13.57
CA VAL A 691 13.83 -33.45 14.43
C VAL A 691 13.91 -34.96 14.76
N TRP A 692 12.76 -35.57 15.05
CA TRP A 692 12.69 -37.01 15.33
C TRP A 692 13.08 -37.87 14.14
N LEU A 693 12.51 -37.56 12.96
CA LEU A 693 12.70 -38.40 11.76
C LEU A 693 14.10 -38.24 11.15
N TRP A 694 14.71 -37.03 11.28
CA TRP A 694 15.82 -36.65 10.39
C TRP A 694 17.05 -36.13 11.11
N SER A 695 17.13 -36.24 12.44
CA SER A 695 18.34 -35.89 13.23
C SER A 695 18.63 -36.88 14.33
N ASN A 696 19.89 -36.91 14.74
CA ASN A 696 20.35 -37.70 15.89
C ASN A 696 20.48 -36.83 17.15
N PRO A 697 20.41 -37.42 18.35
CA PRO A 697 20.83 -36.73 19.57
C PRO A 697 22.23 -36.10 19.43
N GLY A 698 22.36 -34.84 19.87
CA GLY A 698 23.60 -34.08 19.74
C GLY A 698 23.88 -33.45 18.37
N ASP A 699 23.11 -33.75 17.34
CA ASP A 699 23.22 -33.08 16.03
C ASP A 699 23.03 -31.58 16.15
N LEU A 700 23.65 -30.83 15.23
CA LEU A 700 23.40 -29.40 15.05
C LEU A 700 22.16 -29.20 14.14
N VAL A 701 21.12 -28.62 14.70
CA VAL A 701 19.94 -28.17 13.97
C VAL A 701 20.10 -26.69 13.60
N LEU A 702 19.80 -26.32 12.35
CA LEU A 702 19.99 -24.97 11.82
C LEU A 702 18.67 -24.36 11.33
N SER A 703 18.44 -23.07 11.67
CA SER A 703 17.41 -22.24 11.08
C SER A 703 17.97 -20.89 10.61
N PRO A 704 17.97 -20.58 9.30
CA PRO A 704 18.41 -19.28 8.81
C PRO A 704 17.35 -18.18 9.02
N PHE A 705 16.14 -18.54 9.44
CA PHE A 705 15.00 -17.65 9.75
C PHE A 705 14.40 -18.07 11.10
N ALA A 706 15.14 -17.85 12.19
CA ALA A 706 14.81 -18.39 13.50
C ALA A 706 13.53 -17.78 14.12
N GLY A 707 13.09 -16.61 13.66
CA GLY A 707 11.93 -15.94 14.23
C GLY A 707 12.06 -15.77 15.75
N ILE A 708 11.09 -16.27 16.50
CA ILE A 708 11.13 -16.30 17.97
C ILE A 708 11.79 -17.56 18.53
N GLY A 709 12.52 -18.31 17.70
CA GLY A 709 13.34 -19.45 18.12
C GLY A 709 12.62 -20.78 18.27
N SER A 710 11.49 -21.00 17.59
CA SER A 710 10.68 -22.22 17.74
C SER A 710 11.45 -23.48 17.39
N GLU A 711 12.23 -23.47 16.31
CA GLU A 711 13.05 -24.58 15.85
C GLU A 711 14.14 -24.93 16.88
N GLY A 712 14.79 -23.91 17.41
CA GLY A 712 15.82 -24.07 18.44
C GLY A 712 15.25 -24.55 19.76
N TYR A 713 14.11 -23.98 20.18
CA TYR A 713 13.42 -24.42 21.39
C TYR A 713 13.13 -25.93 21.38
N GLN A 714 12.52 -26.39 20.29
CA GLN A 714 12.16 -27.80 20.17
C GLN A 714 13.43 -28.70 20.04
N ALA A 715 14.43 -28.26 19.24
CA ALA A 715 15.68 -29.00 19.09
C ALA A 715 16.40 -29.20 20.41
N LEU A 716 16.51 -28.16 21.25
CA LEU A 716 17.14 -28.22 22.57
C LEU A 716 16.39 -29.14 23.53
N LYS A 717 15.06 -29.05 23.58
CA LYS A 717 14.21 -29.94 24.40
C LYS A 717 14.37 -31.43 24.04
N MET A 718 14.77 -31.71 22.79
CA MET A 718 14.99 -33.04 22.25
C MET A 718 16.48 -33.47 22.28
N GLY A 719 17.36 -32.76 23.00
CA GLY A 719 18.76 -33.13 23.15
C GLY A 719 19.63 -32.84 21.90
N ARG A 720 19.21 -31.96 21.02
CA ARG A 720 20.01 -31.48 19.88
C ARG A 720 20.65 -30.14 20.22
N ARG A 721 21.64 -29.71 19.42
CA ARG A 721 22.22 -28.37 19.49
C ARG A 721 21.52 -27.50 18.46
N PHE A 722 21.55 -26.18 18.65
CA PHE A 722 20.91 -25.24 17.72
C PHE A 722 21.85 -24.13 17.29
N TRP A 723 21.75 -23.75 16.03
CA TRP A 723 22.34 -22.54 15.46
C TRP A 723 21.32 -21.82 14.60
N GLY A 724 21.13 -20.51 14.80
CA GLY A 724 20.12 -19.77 14.09
C GLY A 724 20.51 -18.34 13.77
N VAL A 725 19.76 -17.74 12.82
CA VAL A 725 19.86 -16.32 12.44
C VAL A 725 18.47 -15.70 12.48
N GLU A 726 18.39 -14.48 12.99
CA GLU A 726 17.19 -13.65 12.94
C GLU A 726 17.61 -12.20 12.65
N LEU A 727 16.90 -11.56 11.72
CA LEU A 727 17.22 -10.19 11.29
C LEU A 727 16.60 -9.14 12.23
N LYS A 728 15.36 -9.39 12.68
CA LYS A 728 14.58 -8.44 13.46
C LYS A 728 14.94 -8.50 14.94
N GLU A 729 15.29 -7.35 15.53
CA GLU A 729 15.75 -7.25 16.93
C GLU A 729 14.77 -7.79 17.96
N SER A 730 13.47 -7.40 17.84
CA SER A 730 12.46 -7.86 18.80
C SER A 730 12.25 -9.38 18.76
N TYR A 731 12.36 -9.99 17.56
CA TYR A 731 12.27 -11.44 17.40
C TYR A 731 13.50 -12.14 17.94
N TRP A 732 14.69 -11.60 17.63
CA TRP A 732 15.95 -12.10 18.14
C TRP A 732 16.01 -12.09 19.68
N THR A 733 15.58 -10.98 20.31
CA THR A 733 15.53 -10.85 21.77
C THR A 733 14.58 -11.88 22.38
N GLN A 734 13.39 -12.07 21.81
CA GLN A 734 12.45 -13.09 22.28
C GLN A 734 12.99 -14.50 22.05
N ALA A 735 13.65 -14.76 20.94
CA ALA A 735 14.25 -16.04 20.63
C ALA A 735 15.35 -16.41 21.64
N CYS A 736 16.21 -15.46 22.02
CA CYS A 736 17.21 -15.68 23.08
C CYS A 736 16.55 -16.13 24.37
N ALA A 737 15.49 -15.47 24.82
CA ALA A 737 14.78 -15.85 26.05
C ALA A 737 14.15 -17.25 25.94
N ASN A 738 13.54 -17.58 24.80
CA ASN A 738 12.95 -18.91 24.57
C ASN A 738 14.03 -20.02 24.52
N LEU A 739 15.20 -19.75 23.94
CA LEU A 739 16.31 -20.71 23.88
C LEU A 739 16.95 -20.92 25.26
N GLU A 740 17.08 -19.89 26.08
CA GLU A 740 17.53 -20.01 27.46
C GLU A 740 16.57 -20.85 28.28
N GLU A 741 15.25 -20.62 28.13
CA GLU A 741 14.22 -21.44 28.79
C GLU A 741 14.34 -22.92 28.37
N ALA A 742 14.52 -23.19 27.08
CA ALA A 742 14.61 -24.53 26.54
C ALA A 742 15.89 -25.28 27.05
N ALA A 743 16.99 -24.54 27.19
CA ALA A 743 18.27 -25.05 27.63
C ALA A 743 18.38 -25.21 29.16
N ALA A 744 17.45 -24.64 29.94
CA ALA A 744 17.44 -24.75 31.38
C ALA A 744 17.14 -26.21 31.78
N PRO A 745 17.88 -26.78 32.75
CA PRO A 745 17.56 -28.11 33.29
C PRO A 745 16.14 -28.11 33.87
N ASP A 746 15.36 -29.15 33.58
CA ASP A 746 14.00 -29.28 34.10
C ASP A 746 14.04 -29.24 35.64
N ALA A 747 13.57 -28.14 36.22
CA ALA A 747 13.55 -27.92 37.67
C ALA A 747 12.72 -28.99 38.44
N GLN A 748 11.88 -29.76 37.75
CA GLN A 748 11.08 -30.82 38.31
C GLN A 748 11.87 -32.12 38.57
N LEU A 749 12.98 -32.38 37.84
CA LEU A 749 13.81 -33.56 38.06
C LEU A 749 14.78 -33.37 39.22
N SER A 750 15.12 -32.14 39.58
CA SER A 750 16.02 -31.85 40.73
C SER A 750 15.36 -32.04 42.11
N LEU A 751 14.03 -31.97 42.19
CA LEU A 751 13.27 -32.21 43.43
C LEU A 751 13.05 -33.70 43.73
N LEU A 752 13.13 -34.56 42.72
CA LEU A 752 13.02 -36.03 42.91
C LEU A 752 14.36 -36.70 43.18
N SER A 753 15.49 -36.02 43.00
CA SER A 753 16.82 -36.54 43.33
C SER A 753 17.30 -36.17 44.74
N ILE A 754 16.49 -35.49 45.54
CA ILE A 754 16.79 -35.09 46.94
C ILE A 754 15.84 -35.80 47.96
N ALA A 755 15.01 -36.75 47.49
CA ALA A 755 14.14 -37.53 48.36
C ALA A 755 14.64 -39.00 48.45
#